data_f745c39424630206ce8c102c20b96785
#
_entry.id   f745c39424630206ce8c102c20b96785
#
_cell.length_a   1.000
_cell.length_b   1.000
_cell.length_c   1.000
_cell.angle_alpha   90.00
_cell.angle_beta   90.00
_cell.angle_gamma   90.00
#
_symmetry.space_group_name_H-M   'P 1'
#
loop_
_entity.id
_entity.type
_entity.pdbx_description
1 polymer ?
#
loop_
_entity_poly.entity_id
_entity_poly.type
_entity_poly.pdbx_seq_one_letter_code
_entity_poly.pdbx_strand_id
1 'polypeptide(L)'
;MSGKKRNVMLFVLLFTLLLGVIVPVQAQSYGGTKTIRVAYREDADFINKSSSGVYKGYGVEYLNKISQYTGWRYEYINESWENQLADLKSGKVDLICNAQKTEAREKDYDFSCMPVGTEQAVLYTSEDNEDIYFQDYEHMNGKKVGLLRDSYQNEEFEQREDEKNFHCPEKYYESEQDQIEALKQKKVDMILTGSISKHDSLKIVDKFGAAPMYIMTTKGNTEVMSAVNNALEQLKAEVPDLTENLTEQYVMDKNRNSKPLLTREETEYVKSVSAPIKIGCIGDQPPLIYTDKETGKLDGIYIAFLKKFSEISGIPFEFESLSPDTDPIEAAQSGKYDFVAGITACQEMIDEPEVHLTGGFFTREFQIVAERGEDINTLETSTVSMNSIFEKYKSLRPEGEFPYKAIYCDSPRTVLDAVVNKKADMAIMDSYAASYYLQDEKYRDLALSGIVFTKAETCMIYGDNTDPDLVSVINKSIGSLSSQDEENIIRQYSINLLKSFSIWEFMEKYRYQIICILIFLVALTILVIVNNRHRTQMQVEAAAQEAYRCRMETDELTGLLNKEGFYQRGREFLEKHSEADARIVYINIENFKLVNDLFGEDAGDGFLKFIGLELEKIFGRIDIVSCRYEADHFVILTLDNEDRIQAKINHFCNRIRDYYLKTTVEISAGIYEIRDRSKSLRIMCDRAHLAADSIKKNHMI
;
A
#
# COMPACT_ATOMS: atom_id res chain seq x y z
N MET A 1 -10.32 13.83 56.53
CA MET A 1 -10.66 14.24 55.13
C MET A 1 -10.66 12.99 54.25
N SER A 2 -11.81 12.66 53.76
CA SER A 2 -12.22 11.33 53.33
C SER A 2 -11.54 10.85 52.00
N GLY A 3 -11.35 9.52 51.90
CA GLY A 3 -10.72 8.82 50.77
C GLY A 3 -11.27 9.15 49.36
N LYS A 4 -12.43 9.74 49.25
CA LYS A 4 -12.99 10.23 47.97
C LYS A 4 -12.18 11.35 47.30
N LYS A 5 -11.59 12.27 48.08
CA LYS A 5 -10.74 13.35 47.51
C LYS A 5 -9.37 12.82 47.02
N ARG A 6 -8.85 11.75 47.63
CA ARG A 6 -7.57 11.13 47.25
C ARG A 6 -7.71 10.37 45.93
N ASN A 7 -8.86 9.70 45.73
CA ASN A 7 -9.11 8.96 44.48
C ASN A 7 -9.40 9.89 43.29
N VAL A 8 -10.06 11.01 43.49
CA VAL A 8 -10.26 12.01 42.43
C VAL A 8 -8.95 12.69 42.08
N MET A 9 -8.08 12.95 43.05
CA MET A 9 -6.75 13.51 42.78
C MET A 9 -5.82 12.52 42.08
N LEU A 10 -5.93 11.22 42.41
CA LEU A 10 -5.20 10.16 41.72
C LEU A 10 -5.71 9.99 40.27
N PHE A 11 -7.01 10.11 40.04
CA PHE A 11 -7.61 10.01 38.70
C PHE A 11 -7.26 11.21 37.85
N VAL A 12 -7.21 12.42 38.41
CA VAL A 12 -6.74 13.62 37.71
C VAL A 12 -5.24 13.53 37.43
N LEU A 13 -4.43 13.00 38.36
CA LEU A 13 -3.00 12.81 38.14
C LEU A 13 -2.71 11.71 37.04
N LEU A 14 -3.47 10.61 37.05
CA LEU A 14 -3.38 9.58 35.97
C LEU A 14 -3.84 10.15 34.62
N PHE A 15 -4.86 11.00 34.61
CA PHE A 15 -5.38 11.63 33.40
C PHE A 15 -4.43 12.71 32.86
N THR A 16 -3.74 13.44 33.72
CA THR A 16 -2.68 14.37 33.30
C THR A 16 -1.40 13.66 32.87
N LEU A 17 -1.09 12.50 33.44
CA LEU A 17 0.02 11.65 32.96
C LEU A 17 -0.29 11.03 31.58
N LEU A 18 -1.54 10.65 31.32
CA LEU A 18 -1.98 10.17 29.99
C LEU A 18 -2.02 11.29 28.93
N LEU A 19 -2.25 12.54 29.34
CA LEU A 19 -2.20 13.70 28.45
C LEU A 19 -0.79 14.28 28.28
N GLY A 20 0.15 13.91 29.16
CA GLY A 20 1.54 14.42 29.16
C GLY A 20 2.52 13.62 28.30
N VAL A 21 2.09 12.49 27.71
CA VAL A 21 2.92 11.70 26.76
C VAL A 21 2.39 11.86 25.33
N ILE A 22 1.99 13.06 24.96
CA ILE A 22 2.16 13.49 23.58
C ILE A 22 3.56 14.08 23.52
N VAL A 23 4.58 13.23 23.48
CA VAL A 23 5.85 13.62 22.91
C VAL A 23 5.49 14.11 21.50
N PRO A 24 5.73 15.37 21.15
CA PRO A 24 5.71 15.72 19.76
C PRO A 24 6.80 14.84 19.16
N VAL A 25 6.43 13.84 18.39
CA VAL A 25 7.31 13.31 17.37
C VAL A 25 7.67 14.56 16.57
N GLN A 26 8.86 15.11 16.82
CA GLN A 26 9.47 16.03 15.91
C GLN A 26 9.49 15.24 14.61
N ALA A 27 8.53 15.52 13.73
CA ALA A 27 8.70 15.26 12.33
C ALA A 27 10.01 16.00 12.01
N GLN A 28 11.09 15.24 11.93
CA GLN A 28 12.29 15.73 11.28
C GLN A 28 11.79 16.20 9.92
N SER A 29 11.75 17.48 9.74
CA SER A 29 11.61 18.11 8.45
C SER A 29 12.83 17.64 7.66
N TYR A 30 12.66 16.51 6.96
CA TYR A 30 13.56 16.13 5.89
C TYR A 30 13.52 17.26 4.89
N GLY A 31 14.66 17.90 4.69
CA GLY A 31 14.86 18.90 3.65
C GLY A 31 14.29 18.38 2.33
N GLY A 32 13.75 19.28 1.55
CA GLY A 32 12.96 19.15 0.32
C GLY A 32 12.81 17.73 -0.23
N THR A 33 11.58 17.26 -0.38
CA THR A 33 11.25 15.92 -0.91
C THR A 33 12.02 15.66 -2.20
N LYS A 34 13.02 14.78 -2.14
CA LYS A 34 13.82 14.37 -3.30
C LYS A 34 12.89 13.63 -4.28
N THR A 35 12.90 14.04 -5.53
CA THR A 35 12.20 13.32 -6.59
C THR A 35 13.17 12.30 -7.20
N ILE A 36 12.76 11.06 -7.26
CA ILE A 36 13.50 9.94 -7.85
C ILE A 36 12.79 9.54 -9.15
N ARG A 37 13.53 9.54 -10.24
CA ARG A 37 13.06 9.14 -11.55
C ARG A 37 13.19 7.63 -11.70
N VAL A 38 12.05 6.96 -11.90
CA VAL A 38 11.97 5.51 -12.02
C VAL A 38 11.67 5.17 -13.47
N ALA A 39 12.60 4.50 -14.13
CA ALA A 39 12.34 3.96 -15.45
C ALA A 39 11.53 2.67 -15.32
N TYR A 40 10.54 2.51 -16.18
CA TYR A 40 9.68 1.34 -16.24
C TYR A 40 9.21 1.09 -17.67
N ARG A 41 8.80 -0.13 -17.93
CA ARG A 41 7.97 -0.47 -19.08
C ARG A 41 6.56 -0.72 -18.57
N GLU A 42 5.57 -0.17 -19.25
CA GLU A 42 4.17 -0.33 -18.86
C GLU A 42 3.77 -1.81 -18.84
N ASP A 43 3.35 -2.26 -17.66
CA ASP A 43 2.94 -3.62 -17.38
C ASP A 43 1.72 -3.59 -16.46
N ALA A 44 0.70 -4.38 -16.78
CA ALA A 44 -0.60 -4.31 -16.12
C ALA A 44 -0.52 -4.51 -14.59
N ASP A 45 0.35 -5.40 -14.15
CA ASP A 45 0.43 -5.83 -12.76
C ASP A 45 1.68 -5.32 -12.04
N PHE A 46 2.72 -4.87 -12.76
CA PHE A 46 3.96 -4.36 -12.16
C PHE A 46 3.97 -2.84 -12.00
N ILE A 47 3.97 -2.07 -13.08
CA ILE A 47 3.79 -0.62 -13.08
C ILE A 47 2.85 -0.24 -14.22
N ASN A 48 1.66 0.22 -13.88
CA ASN A 48 0.64 0.61 -14.83
C ASN A 48 0.11 2.00 -14.50
N LYS A 49 -0.13 2.80 -15.55
CA LYS A 49 -0.75 4.12 -15.43
C LYS A 49 -2.22 4.03 -15.82
N SER A 50 -3.11 4.23 -14.87
CA SER A 50 -4.56 4.27 -15.14
C SER A 50 -4.94 5.43 -16.07
N SER A 51 -6.13 5.36 -16.67
CA SER A 51 -6.69 6.46 -17.48
C SER A 51 -6.86 7.78 -16.69
N SER A 52 -6.95 7.71 -15.36
CA SER A 52 -6.97 8.86 -14.46
C SER A 52 -5.58 9.43 -14.15
N GLY A 53 -4.51 8.81 -14.66
CA GLY A 53 -3.13 9.23 -14.42
C GLY A 53 -2.49 8.68 -13.14
N VAL A 54 -3.20 7.82 -12.40
CA VAL A 54 -2.70 7.20 -11.16
C VAL A 54 -1.90 5.95 -11.50
N TYR A 55 -0.70 5.83 -10.93
CA TYR A 55 0.14 4.64 -11.05
C TYR A 55 -0.28 3.58 -10.03
N LYS A 56 -0.27 2.32 -10.44
CA LYS A 56 -0.60 1.14 -9.63
C LYS A 56 0.23 -0.06 -10.06
N GLY A 57 0.25 -1.10 -9.23
CA GLY A 57 0.94 -2.37 -9.49
C GLY A 57 1.96 -2.71 -8.42
N TYR A 58 2.51 -3.93 -8.51
CA TYR A 58 3.48 -4.48 -7.55
C TYR A 58 4.65 -3.53 -7.28
N GLY A 59 5.32 -3.06 -8.34
CA GLY A 59 6.47 -2.16 -8.24
C GLY A 59 6.11 -0.80 -7.63
N VAL A 60 4.92 -0.28 -7.95
CA VAL A 60 4.43 0.99 -7.37
C VAL A 60 4.19 0.85 -5.88
N GLU A 61 3.53 -0.23 -5.44
CA GLU A 61 3.27 -0.48 -4.01
C GLU A 61 4.58 -0.66 -3.24
N TYR A 62 5.52 -1.42 -3.80
CA TYR A 62 6.83 -1.62 -3.18
C TYR A 62 7.60 -0.31 -3.03
N LEU A 63 7.65 0.51 -4.08
CA LEU A 63 8.27 1.84 -4.06
C LEU A 63 7.57 2.78 -3.07
N ASN A 64 6.23 2.74 -2.99
CA ASN A 64 5.46 3.50 -2.01
C ASN A 64 5.83 3.11 -0.57
N LYS A 65 6.09 1.84 -0.30
CA LYS A 65 6.59 1.39 1.01
C LYS A 65 7.99 1.95 1.28
N ILE A 66 8.89 1.90 0.31
CA ILE A 66 10.24 2.50 0.43
C ILE A 66 10.13 4.02 0.68
N SER A 67 9.19 4.72 0.05
CA SER A 67 9.00 6.15 0.24
C SER A 67 8.65 6.54 1.68
N GLN A 68 8.02 5.65 2.44
CA GLN A 68 7.69 5.89 3.86
C GLN A 68 8.94 6.09 4.73
N TYR A 69 10.07 5.47 4.35
CA TYR A 69 11.34 5.57 5.04
C TYR A 69 12.29 6.60 4.44
N THR A 70 12.20 6.82 3.13
CA THR A 70 13.10 7.73 2.41
C THR A 70 12.55 9.15 2.25
N GLY A 71 11.23 9.31 2.37
CA GLY A 71 10.54 10.58 2.06
C GLY A 71 10.55 10.95 0.59
N TRP A 72 10.91 10.04 -0.31
CA TRP A 72 11.00 10.30 -1.74
C TRP A 72 9.65 10.45 -2.41
N ARG A 73 9.63 11.17 -3.54
CA ARG A 73 8.57 11.13 -4.53
C ARG A 73 9.10 10.48 -5.80
N TYR A 74 8.25 9.75 -6.48
CA TYR A 74 8.63 9.07 -7.71
C TYR A 74 8.05 9.77 -8.94
N GLU A 75 8.90 9.91 -9.94
CA GLU A 75 8.53 10.28 -11.30
C GLU A 75 8.77 9.08 -12.20
N TYR A 76 7.69 8.56 -12.80
CA TYR A 76 7.74 7.33 -13.59
C TYR A 76 7.94 7.66 -15.08
N ILE A 77 8.98 7.07 -15.70
CA ILE A 77 9.38 7.29 -17.09
C ILE A 77 9.22 5.97 -17.85
N ASN A 78 8.22 5.94 -18.77
CA ASN A 78 7.90 4.74 -19.55
C ASN A 78 8.80 4.65 -20.79
N GLU A 79 9.64 3.62 -20.85
CA GLU A 79 10.60 3.39 -21.96
C GLU A 79 10.83 1.90 -22.17
N SER A 80 11.39 1.55 -23.35
CA SER A 80 11.87 0.19 -23.63
C SER A 80 12.99 -0.21 -22.67
N TRP A 81 13.19 -1.52 -22.46
CA TRP A 81 14.23 -2.01 -21.54
C TRP A 81 15.64 -1.51 -21.88
N GLU A 82 16.00 -1.50 -23.16
CA GLU A 82 17.27 -0.96 -23.64
C GLU A 82 17.47 0.52 -23.27
N ASN A 83 16.43 1.34 -23.49
CA ASN A 83 16.46 2.75 -23.12
C ASN A 83 16.53 2.95 -21.60
N GLN A 84 15.81 2.14 -20.81
CA GLN A 84 15.90 2.18 -19.35
C GLN A 84 17.34 1.96 -18.87
N LEU A 85 18.03 0.95 -19.42
CA LEU A 85 19.43 0.67 -19.09
C LEU A 85 20.36 1.83 -19.50
N ALA A 86 20.19 2.36 -20.72
CA ALA A 86 20.98 3.47 -21.22
C ALA A 86 20.73 4.75 -20.37
N ASP A 87 19.49 5.03 -20.04
CA ASP A 87 19.10 6.20 -19.27
C ASP A 87 19.51 6.09 -17.80
N LEU A 88 19.48 4.89 -17.22
CA LEU A 88 20.04 4.62 -15.89
C LEU A 88 21.57 4.84 -15.90
N LYS A 89 22.27 4.30 -16.89
CA LYS A 89 23.73 4.46 -17.02
C LYS A 89 24.15 5.92 -17.21
N SER A 90 23.36 6.69 -17.95
CA SER A 90 23.63 8.12 -18.17
C SER A 90 23.18 9.04 -17.02
N GLY A 91 22.45 8.51 -16.03
CA GLY A 91 21.90 9.29 -14.92
C GLY A 91 20.65 10.10 -15.29
N LYS A 92 20.02 9.82 -16.42
CA LYS A 92 18.73 10.40 -16.82
C LYS A 92 17.59 9.91 -15.94
N VAL A 93 17.65 8.64 -15.50
CA VAL A 93 16.80 8.04 -14.49
C VAL A 93 17.65 7.58 -13.30
N ASP A 94 17.02 7.38 -12.16
CA ASP A 94 17.70 7.10 -10.89
C ASP A 94 17.55 5.64 -10.48
N LEU A 95 16.43 5.00 -10.81
CA LEU A 95 16.10 3.62 -10.43
C LEU A 95 15.42 2.84 -11.55
N ILE A 96 15.66 1.51 -11.51
CA ILE A 96 14.83 0.45 -12.12
C ILE A 96 14.51 -0.54 -11.00
N CYS A 97 13.26 -1.01 -10.86
CA CYS A 97 12.85 -1.80 -9.69
C CYS A 97 12.53 -3.28 -9.97
N ASN A 98 12.78 -3.80 -11.17
CA ASN A 98 12.55 -5.20 -11.56
C ASN A 98 13.73 -5.83 -12.32
N ALA A 99 14.94 -5.49 -11.93
CA ALA A 99 16.13 -5.97 -12.63
C ALA A 99 16.62 -7.29 -12.04
N GLN A 100 16.90 -8.29 -12.86
CA GLN A 100 17.66 -9.45 -12.49
C GLN A 100 19.14 -9.11 -12.45
N LYS A 101 19.83 -9.63 -11.42
CA LYS A 101 21.24 -9.39 -11.17
C LYS A 101 22.08 -10.38 -11.98
N THR A 102 22.90 -9.87 -12.90
CA THR A 102 23.84 -10.67 -13.71
C THR A 102 25.26 -10.09 -13.61
N GLU A 103 26.27 -10.92 -13.84
CA GLU A 103 27.69 -10.47 -13.83
C GLU A 103 27.95 -9.34 -14.87
N ALA A 104 27.25 -9.37 -16.00
CA ALA A 104 27.37 -8.33 -17.01
C ALA A 104 26.83 -6.98 -16.50
N ARG A 105 25.65 -7.01 -15.84
CA ARG A 105 25.00 -5.81 -15.30
C ARG A 105 25.72 -5.24 -14.08
N GLU A 106 26.33 -6.07 -13.23
CA GLU A 106 27.09 -5.63 -12.03
C GLU A 106 28.30 -4.74 -12.38
N LYS A 107 28.78 -4.77 -13.62
CA LYS A 107 29.89 -3.90 -14.07
C LYS A 107 29.46 -2.45 -14.14
N ASP A 108 28.24 -2.19 -14.58
CA ASP A 108 27.72 -0.85 -14.88
C ASP A 108 26.69 -0.34 -13.83
N TYR A 109 26.13 -1.22 -13.00
CA TYR A 109 25.04 -0.92 -12.08
C TYR A 109 25.27 -1.48 -10.69
N ASP A 110 24.67 -0.86 -9.68
CA ASP A 110 24.56 -1.36 -8.32
C ASP A 110 23.15 -1.86 -8.04
N PHE A 111 23.06 -2.93 -7.25
CA PHE A 111 21.79 -3.62 -6.94
C PHE A 111 21.50 -3.54 -5.45
N SER A 112 20.21 -3.57 -5.09
CA SER A 112 19.78 -3.64 -3.69
C SER A 112 20.34 -4.88 -2.98
N CYS A 113 20.54 -4.77 -1.68
CA CYS A 113 21.09 -5.87 -0.84
C CYS A 113 20.14 -7.06 -0.73
N MET A 114 18.84 -6.84 -0.93
CA MET A 114 17.81 -7.88 -0.90
C MET A 114 16.95 -7.79 -2.17
N PRO A 115 16.43 -8.94 -2.65
CA PRO A 115 15.46 -8.95 -3.73
C PRO A 115 14.13 -8.32 -3.25
N VAL A 116 13.42 -7.74 -4.20
CA VAL A 116 12.08 -7.19 -4.01
C VAL A 116 10.97 -8.08 -4.58
N GLY A 117 11.32 -9.27 -5.02
CA GLY A 117 10.41 -10.27 -5.57
C GLY A 117 11.17 -11.33 -6.35
N THR A 118 10.40 -12.23 -6.98
CA THR A 118 10.90 -13.26 -7.88
C THR A 118 10.07 -13.28 -9.14
N GLU A 119 10.71 -13.40 -10.28
CA GLU A 119 10.06 -13.53 -11.58
C GLU A 119 10.47 -14.84 -12.26
N GLN A 120 9.53 -15.48 -12.95
CA GLN A 120 9.77 -16.65 -13.79
C GLN A 120 9.60 -16.28 -15.25
N ALA A 121 10.29 -16.97 -16.12
CA ALA A 121 9.98 -16.98 -17.55
C ALA A 121 8.71 -17.81 -17.79
N VAL A 122 7.78 -17.27 -18.55
CA VAL A 122 6.51 -17.93 -18.90
C VAL A 122 6.34 -17.93 -20.39
N LEU A 123 6.17 -19.12 -20.95
CA LEU A 123 5.89 -19.33 -22.36
C LEU A 123 4.39 -19.47 -22.56
N TYR A 124 3.84 -18.64 -23.44
CA TYR A 124 2.41 -18.60 -23.78
C TYR A 124 2.16 -18.98 -25.24
N THR A 125 0.98 -19.55 -25.48
CA THR A 125 0.39 -19.69 -26.81
C THR A 125 -1.04 -19.15 -26.84
N SER A 126 -1.69 -19.11 -27.98
CA SER A 126 -3.10 -18.69 -28.06
C SER A 126 -4.01 -19.71 -27.35
N GLU A 127 -5.10 -19.21 -26.73
CA GLU A 127 -6.06 -20.04 -25.98
C GLU A 127 -6.67 -21.16 -26.84
N ASP A 128 -6.88 -20.89 -28.13
CA ASP A 128 -7.43 -21.82 -29.14
C ASP A 128 -6.42 -22.78 -29.73
N ASN A 129 -5.16 -22.77 -29.26
CA ASN A 129 -4.14 -23.68 -29.71
C ASN A 129 -4.34 -25.09 -29.10
N GLU A 130 -4.73 -26.05 -29.91
CA GLU A 130 -4.92 -27.45 -29.52
C GLU A 130 -3.69 -28.32 -29.78
N ASP A 131 -2.64 -27.76 -30.42
CA ASP A 131 -1.43 -28.52 -30.80
C ASP A 131 -0.36 -28.52 -29.72
N ILE A 132 -0.30 -27.50 -28.87
CA ILE A 132 0.74 -27.35 -27.86
C ILE A 132 0.12 -27.39 -26.46
N TYR A 133 0.62 -28.29 -25.62
CA TYR A 133 0.21 -28.46 -24.23
C TYR A 133 1.30 -28.01 -23.25
N PHE A 134 1.02 -28.05 -21.97
CA PHE A 134 2.01 -27.68 -20.96
C PHE A 134 3.16 -28.68 -20.95
N GLN A 135 4.40 -28.17 -21.09
CA GLN A 135 5.65 -28.91 -21.16
C GLN A 135 5.71 -29.95 -22.31
N ASP A 136 4.99 -29.69 -23.39
CA ASP A 136 4.95 -30.53 -24.58
C ASP A 136 6.10 -30.16 -25.57
N TYR A 137 7.33 -30.40 -25.12
CA TYR A 137 8.54 -29.97 -25.84
C TYR A 137 8.68 -30.58 -27.23
N GLU A 138 8.14 -31.78 -27.44
CA GLU A 138 8.14 -32.45 -28.75
C GLU A 138 7.36 -31.63 -29.79
N HIS A 139 6.17 -31.12 -29.41
CA HIS A 139 5.33 -30.33 -30.30
C HIS A 139 5.71 -28.85 -30.33
N MET A 140 6.45 -28.38 -29.31
CA MET A 140 7.07 -27.04 -29.32
C MET A 140 8.24 -26.97 -30.28
N ASN A 141 8.95 -28.07 -30.48
CA ASN A 141 10.14 -28.13 -31.34
C ASN A 141 9.83 -27.66 -32.77
N GLY A 142 10.60 -26.69 -33.27
CA GLY A 142 10.43 -26.08 -34.59
C GLY A 142 9.31 -25.04 -34.68
N LYS A 143 8.53 -24.79 -33.61
CA LYS A 143 7.54 -23.71 -33.53
C LYS A 143 8.24 -22.37 -33.32
N LYS A 144 7.70 -21.30 -33.90
CA LYS A 144 8.29 -19.97 -33.79
C LYS A 144 7.95 -19.34 -32.45
N VAL A 145 8.96 -18.80 -31.75
CA VAL A 145 8.80 -18.09 -30.52
C VAL A 145 9.05 -16.58 -30.70
N GLY A 146 8.19 -15.75 -30.16
CA GLY A 146 8.37 -14.30 -30.03
C GLY A 146 9.08 -13.98 -28.73
N LEU A 147 10.23 -13.32 -28.81
CA LEU A 147 11.06 -12.91 -27.68
C LEU A 147 11.09 -11.39 -27.58
N LEU A 148 11.21 -10.86 -26.38
CA LEU A 148 11.49 -9.44 -26.17
C LEU A 148 13.00 -9.19 -26.29
N ARG A 149 13.38 -8.13 -27.02
CA ARG A 149 14.80 -7.77 -27.15
C ARG A 149 15.40 -7.47 -25.77
N ASP A 150 16.62 -7.97 -25.53
CA ASP A 150 17.42 -7.75 -24.31
C ASP A 150 16.74 -8.16 -22.97
N SER A 151 15.72 -9.02 -23.07
CA SER A 151 15.07 -9.59 -21.90
C SER A 151 15.92 -10.68 -21.25
N TYR A 152 16.00 -10.71 -19.92
CA TYR A 152 16.68 -11.77 -19.16
C TYR A 152 16.04 -13.15 -19.40
N GLN A 153 14.74 -13.18 -19.62
CA GLN A 153 14.02 -14.42 -19.88
C GLN A 153 14.52 -15.17 -21.15
N ASN A 154 15.17 -14.47 -22.07
CA ASN A 154 15.74 -15.11 -23.27
C ASN A 154 16.89 -16.06 -22.91
N GLU A 155 17.77 -15.67 -21.95
CA GLU A 155 18.85 -16.53 -21.45
C GLU A 155 18.29 -17.78 -20.78
N GLU A 156 17.23 -17.63 -20.00
CA GLU A 156 16.52 -18.74 -19.35
C GLU A 156 15.84 -19.66 -20.39
N PHE A 157 15.36 -19.10 -21.49
CA PHE A 157 14.75 -19.87 -22.58
C PHE A 157 15.77 -20.69 -23.33
N GLU A 158 16.94 -20.13 -23.68
CA GLU A 158 18.05 -20.86 -24.29
C GLU A 158 18.48 -22.05 -23.41
N GLN A 159 18.62 -21.85 -22.11
CA GLN A 159 18.93 -22.92 -21.16
C GLN A 159 17.83 -23.98 -21.14
N ARG A 160 16.55 -23.56 -21.21
CA ARG A 160 15.42 -24.48 -21.23
C ARG A 160 15.37 -25.33 -22.50
N GLU A 161 15.69 -24.73 -23.66
CA GLU A 161 15.83 -25.46 -24.93
C GLU A 161 16.91 -26.55 -24.82
N ASP A 162 18.06 -26.21 -24.24
CA ASP A 162 19.17 -27.16 -24.07
C ASP A 162 18.80 -28.28 -23.08
N GLU A 163 18.23 -27.92 -21.91
CA GLU A 163 17.81 -28.89 -20.87
C GLU A 163 16.78 -29.91 -21.37
N LYS A 164 15.84 -29.45 -22.23
CA LYS A 164 14.71 -30.25 -22.71
C LYS A 164 14.88 -30.75 -24.10
N ASN A 165 16.02 -30.43 -24.74
CA ASN A 165 16.42 -30.88 -26.07
C ASN A 165 15.36 -30.57 -27.15
N PHE A 166 14.90 -29.34 -27.20
CA PHE A 166 14.04 -28.80 -28.24
C PHE A 166 14.60 -27.48 -28.76
N HIS A 167 14.14 -27.00 -29.92
CA HIS A 167 14.58 -25.73 -30.50
C HIS A 167 13.46 -25.01 -31.22
N CYS A 168 13.29 -23.70 -30.91
CA CYS A 168 12.28 -22.82 -31.48
C CYS A 168 12.93 -21.69 -32.31
N PRO A 169 12.60 -21.51 -33.58
CA PRO A 169 13.05 -20.33 -34.33
C PRO A 169 12.57 -19.03 -33.68
N GLU A 170 13.51 -18.19 -33.32
CA GLU A 170 13.28 -16.97 -32.55
C GLU A 170 12.90 -15.79 -33.43
N LYS A 171 12.05 -14.91 -32.89
CA LYS A 171 11.72 -13.64 -33.50
C LYS A 171 11.61 -12.56 -32.43
N TYR A 172 12.44 -11.51 -32.56
CA TYR A 172 12.56 -10.46 -31.56
C TYR A 172 11.58 -9.32 -31.83
N TYR A 173 11.00 -8.79 -30.73
CA TYR A 173 10.07 -7.68 -30.71
C TYR A 173 10.53 -6.62 -29.70
N GLU A 174 10.12 -5.35 -29.93
CA GLU A 174 10.46 -4.23 -29.05
C GLU A 174 9.51 -4.08 -27.88
N SER A 175 8.27 -4.58 -28.00
CA SER A 175 7.26 -4.51 -26.96
C SER A 175 6.50 -5.81 -26.81
N GLU A 176 5.97 -6.05 -25.63
CA GLU A 176 5.10 -7.19 -25.33
C GLU A 176 3.79 -7.12 -26.13
N GLN A 177 3.28 -5.89 -26.36
CA GLN A 177 2.10 -5.69 -27.19
C GLN A 177 2.33 -6.19 -28.64
N ASP A 178 3.54 -5.94 -29.19
CA ASP A 178 3.90 -6.43 -30.52
C ASP A 178 4.02 -7.96 -30.57
N GLN A 179 4.51 -8.59 -29.48
CA GLN A 179 4.53 -10.05 -29.34
C GLN A 179 3.11 -10.63 -29.36
N ILE A 180 2.21 -10.07 -28.53
CA ILE A 180 0.81 -10.50 -28.44
C ILE A 180 0.11 -10.35 -29.79
N GLU A 181 0.34 -9.23 -30.48
CA GLU A 181 -0.24 -8.98 -31.78
C GLU A 181 0.32 -9.97 -32.83
N ALA A 182 1.61 -10.28 -32.76
CA ALA A 182 2.24 -11.27 -33.62
C ALA A 182 1.70 -12.70 -33.37
N LEU A 183 1.42 -13.04 -32.10
CA LEU A 183 0.79 -14.31 -31.75
C LEU A 183 -0.65 -14.37 -32.29
N LYS A 184 -1.46 -13.33 -32.11
CA LYS A 184 -2.82 -13.23 -32.67
C LYS A 184 -2.84 -13.31 -34.18
N GLN A 185 -1.84 -12.75 -34.86
CA GLN A 185 -1.68 -12.79 -36.30
C GLN A 185 -1.02 -14.11 -36.80
N LYS A 186 -0.74 -15.05 -35.88
CA LYS A 186 -0.06 -16.33 -36.21
C LYS A 186 1.29 -16.16 -36.90
N LYS A 187 1.99 -15.04 -36.61
CA LYS A 187 3.36 -14.79 -37.08
C LYS A 187 4.39 -15.54 -36.24
N VAL A 188 4.04 -15.82 -35.00
CA VAL A 188 4.72 -16.70 -34.06
C VAL A 188 3.67 -17.64 -33.45
N ASP A 189 4.12 -18.79 -32.96
CA ASP A 189 3.27 -19.82 -32.34
C ASP A 189 3.21 -19.69 -30.84
N MET A 190 4.26 -19.12 -30.27
CA MET A 190 4.43 -18.88 -28.82
C MET A 190 5.08 -17.53 -28.59
N ILE A 191 4.91 -16.99 -27.37
CA ILE A 191 5.61 -15.79 -26.88
C ILE A 191 6.18 -16.05 -25.49
N LEU A 192 7.34 -15.45 -25.21
CA LEU A 192 8.01 -15.51 -23.91
C LEU A 192 7.87 -14.19 -23.19
N THR A 193 7.39 -14.23 -21.96
CA THR A 193 7.28 -13.04 -21.09
C THR A 193 7.68 -13.36 -19.64
N GLY A 194 7.67 -12.37 -18.75
CA GLY A 194 7.84 -12.60 -17.32
C GLY A 194 6.53 -12.99 -16.62
N SER A 195 6.63 -13.68 -15.50
CA SER A 195 5.46 -14.16 -14.72
C SER A 195 4.64 -13.04 -14.08
N ILE A 196 5.16 -11.83 -14.01
CA ILE A 196 4.46 -10.66 -13.51
C ILE A 196 3.46 -10.15 -14.53
N SER A 197 3.81 -10.25 -15.83
CA SER A 197 2.90 -9.91 -16.92
C SER A 197 1.87 -11.02 -17.13
N LYS A 198 0.64 -10.78 -16.70
CA LYS A 198 -0.46 -11.75 -16.84
C LYS A 198 -1.21 -11.59 -18.16
N HIS A 199 -1.44 -12.71 -18.83
CA HIS A 199 -2.19 -12.76 -20.09
C HIS A 199 -3.37 -13.71 -19.97
N ASP A 200 -4.50 -13.20 -19.48
CA ASP A 200 -5.72 -13.98 -19.20
C ASP A 200 -6.34 -14.65 -20.43
N SER A 201 -6.04 -14.13 -21.61
CA SER A 201 -6.52 -14.66 -22.89
C SER A 201 -5.53 -15.59 -23.58
N LEU A 202 -4.45 -15.98 -22.91
CA LEU A 202 -3.42 -16.85 -23.45
C LEU A 202 -3.28 -18.11 -22.59
N LYS A 203 -2.86 -19.20 -23.24
CA LYS A 203 -2.60 -20.50 -22.61
C LYS A 203 -1.13 -20.59 -22.23
N ILE A 204 -0.83 -20.90 -20.97
CA ILE A 204 0.53 -21.17 -20.50
C ILE A 204 0.95 -22.55 -21.00
N VAL A 205 2.15 -22.62 -21.60
CA VAL A 205 2.73 -23.87 -22.10
C VAL A 205 4.04 -24.27 -21.41
N ASP A 206 4.73 -23.33 -20.74
CA ASP A 206 5.81 -23.65 -19.81
C ASP A 206 6.06 -22.52 -18.81
N LYS A 207 6.66 -22.84 -17.64
CA LYS A 207 7.17 -21.91 -16.62
C LYS A 207 8.52 -22.42 -16.15
N PHE A 208 9.52 -21.57 -16.14
CA PHE A 208 10.89 -21.94 -15.77
C PHE A 208 11.71 -20.71 -15.31
N GLY A 209 12.93 -20.91 -14.87
CA GLY A 209 13.90 -19.86 -14.60
C GLY A 209 13.48 -18.86 -13.53
N ALA A 210 13.17 -19.32 -12.32
CA ALA A 210 12.82 -18.43 -11.22
C ALA A 210 14.03 -17.59 -10.79
N ALA A 211 14.01 -16.29 -11.08
CA ALA A 211 15.07 -15.35 -10.79
C ALA A 211 14.63 -14.24 -9.83
N PRO A 212 15.44 -13.90 -8.81
CA PRO A 212 15.14 -12.81 -7.91
C PRO A 212 15.26 -11.46 -8.64
N MET A 213 14.34 -10.55 -8.35
CA MET A 213 14.33 -9.18 -8.84
C MET A 213 14.89 -8.22 -7.80
N TYR A 214 15.66 -7.26 -8.26
CA TYR A 214 16.30 -6.26 -7.43
C TYR A 214 15.98 -4.84 -7.91
N ILE A 215 16.13 -3.88 -7.00
CA ILE A 215 16.20 -2.47 -7.35
C ILE A 215 17.63 -2.20 -7.83
N MET A 216 17.74 -1.56 -8.98
CA MET A 216 19.02 -1.27 -9.65
C MET A 216 19.19 0.24 -9.83
N THR A 217 20.42 0.72 -9.64
CA THR A 217 20.83 2.12 -9.90
C THR A 217 22.16 2.17 -10.64
N THR A 218 22.54 3.34 -11.12
CA THR A 218 23.85 3.57 -11.76
C THR A 218 25.00 3.18 -10.85
N LYS A 219 26.03 2.59 -11.38
CA LYS A 219 27.25 2.20 -10.63
C LYS A 219 27.84 3.37 -9.85
N GLY A 220 28.05 3.18 -8.56
CA GLY A 220 28.60 4.19 -7.66
C GLY A 220 27.61 5.23 -7.13
N ASN A 221 26.33 5.11 -7.41
CA ASN A 221 25.28 5.95 -6.80
C ASN A 221 24.96 5.47 -5.39
N THR A 222 25.94 5.62 -4.50
CA THR A 222 25.89 5.13 -3.12
C THR A 222 24.80 5.82 -2.29
N GLU A 223 24.47 7.06 -2.58
CA GLU A 223 23.43 7.79 -1.85
C GLU A 223 22.05 7.11 -2.04
N VAL A 224 21.64 6.88 -3.28
CA VAL A 224 20.36 6.28 -3.60
C VAL A 224 20.33 4.83 -3.14
N MET A 225 21.39 4.04 -3.43
CA MET A 225 21.43 2.63 -3.06
C MET A 225 21.45 2.41 -1.55
N SER A 226 22.18 3.24 -0.78
CA SER A 226 22.17 3.14 0.69
C SER A 226 20.79 3.46 1.27
N ALA A 227 20.11 4.45 0.73
CA ALA A 227 18.76 4.78 1.19
C ALA A 227 17.75 3.66 0.86
N VAL A 228 17.85 3.04 -0.32
CA VAL A 228 17.05 1.86 -0.69
C VAL A 228 17.31 0.71 0.26
N ASN A 229 18.59 0.37 0.49
CA ASN A 229 18.97 -0.77 1.34
C ASN A 229 18.50 -0.57 2.78
N ASN A 230 18.68 0.62 3.36
CA ASN A 230 18.19 0.94 4.69
C ASN A 230 16.63 0.82 4.78
N ALA A 231 15.92 1.26 3.75
CA ALA A 231 14.47 1.13 3.70
C ALA A 231 14.04 -0.35 3.60
N LEU A 232 14.73 -1.16 2.80
CA LEU A 232 14.44 -2.59 2.66
C LEU A 232 14.69 -3.36 3.96
N GLU A 233 15.78 -3.04 4.68
CA GLU A 233 16.07 -3.65 5.99
C GLU A 233 14.98 -3.33 7.02
N GLN A 234 14.51 -2.08 7.06
CA GLN A 234 13.42 -1.67 7.95
C GLN A 234 12.10 -2.33 7.54
N LEU A 235 11.77 -2.37 6.25
CA LEU A 235 10.58 -3.05 5.73
C LEU A 235 10.58 -4.53 6.10
N LYS A 236 11.72 -5.22 5.97
CA LYS A 236 11.83 -6.63 6.36
C LYS A 236 11.60 -6.86 7.85
N ALA A 237 12.01 -5.91 8.69
CA ALA A 237 11.81 -6.00 10.14
C ALA A 237 10.36 -5.68 10.56
N GLU A 238 9.72 -4.70 9.92
CA GLU A 238 8.38 -4.22 10.31
C GLU A 238 7.24 -4.94 9.56
N VAL A 239 7.48 -5.36 8.32
CA VAL A 239 6.49 -6.04 7.46
C VAL A 239 7.17 -7.22 6.75
N PRO A 240 7.54 -8.29 7.47
CA PRO A 240 8.30 -9.41 6.91
C PRO A 240 7.61 -10.08 5.72
N ASP A 241 6.29 -10.11 5.69
CA ASP A 241 5.46 -10.76 4.67
C ASP A 241 5.11 -9.83 3.48
N LEU A 242 5.74 -8.64 3.36
CA LEU A 242 5.40 -7.66 2.32
C LEU A 242 5.50 -8.27 0.91
N THR A 243 6.59 -8.94 0.62
CA THR A 243 6.85 -9.54 -0.70
C THR A 243 5.82 -10.63 -1.01
N GLU A 244 5.48 -11.47 -0.03
CA GLU A 244 4.48 -12.52 -0.16
C GLU A 244 3.09 -11.94 -0.40
N ASN A 245 2.68 -10.96 0.40
CA ASN A 245 1.40 -10.28 0.26
C ASN A 245 1.24 -9.59 -1.11
N LEU A 246 2.29 -8.92 -1.60
CA LEU A 246 2.26 -8.29 -2.91
C LEU A 246 2.27 -9.33 -4.04
N THR A 247 3.00 -10.44 -3.87
CA THR A 247 2.99 -11.54 -4.82
C THR A 247 1.60 -12.17 -4.90
N GLU A 248 0.95 -12.42 -3.77
CA GLU A 248 -0.44 -12.87 -3.76
C GLU A 248 -1.39 -11.87 -4.44
N GLN A 249 -1.21 -10.58 -4.18
CA GLN A 249 -2.11 -9.54 -4.69
C GLN A 249 -1.97 -9.33 -6.20
N TYR A 250 -0.75 -9.35 -6.73
CA TYR A 250 -0.47 -8.95 -8.11
C TYR A 250 -0.02 -10.10 -9.01
N VAL A 251 0.66 -11.10 -8.48
CA VAL A 251 1.21 -12.22 -9.27
C VAL A 251 0.34 -13.45 -9.19
N MET A 252 -0.18 -13.79 -8.00
CA MET A 252 -1.11 -14.89 -7.84
C MET A 252 -2.53 -14.42 -8.14
N ASP A 253 -3.22 -15.11 -9.03
CA ASP A 253 -4.57 -14.77 -9.43
C ASP A 253 -5.59 -15.25 -8.41
N LYS A 254 -6.01 -14.36 -7.51
CA LYS A 254 -7.05 -14.66 -6.50
C LYS A 254 -8.45 -14.93 -7.10
N ASN A 255 -8.69 -14.54 -8.36
CA ASN A 255 -10.02 -14.60 -9.00
C ASN A 255 -10.11 -15.64 -10.12
N ARG A 256 -9.05 -16.36 -10.41
CA ARG A 256 -9.08 -17.39 -11.44
C ARG A 256 -9.54 -18.73 -10.86
N ASN A 257 -10.52 -19.34 -11.51
CA ASN A 257 -10.58 -20.78 -11.70
C ASN A 257 -9.35 -21.15 -12.54
N SER A 258 -8.16 -21.16 -11.94
CA SER A 258 -6.94 -21.51 -12.62
C SER A 258 -7.04 -22.97 -13.00
N LYS A 259 -7.31 -23.23 -14.29
CA LYS A 259 -7.23 -24.60 -14.80
C LYS A 259 -5.82 -25.12 -14.55
N PRO A 260 -5.67 -26.35 -14.11
CA PRO A 260 -4.36 -26.95 -13.89
C PRO A 260 -3.57 -26.97 -15.21
N LEU A 261 -2.26 -26.75 -15.12
CA LEU A 261 -1.39 -26.80 -16.29
C LEU A 261 -1.13 -28.27 -16.64
N LEU A 262 -1.97 -28.82 -17.51
CA LEU A 262 -1.94 -30.23 -17.90
C LEU A 262 -1.03 -30.46 -19.11
N THR A 263 -0.24 -31.55 -19.06
CA THR A 263 0.49 -32.07 -20.21
C THR A 263 -0.48 -32.67 -21.25
N ARG A 264 0.04 -33.11 -22.39
CA ARG A 264 -0.77 -33.77 -23.41
C ARG A 264 -1.41 -35.05 -22.86
N GLU A 265 -0.59 -35.90 -22.26
CA GLU A 265 -1.02 -37.18 -21.68
C GLU A 265 -2.12 -36.97 -20.65
N GLU A 266 -1.90 -36.06 -19.72
CA GLU A 266 -2.89 -35.72 -18.71
C GLU A 266 -4.17 -35.14 -19.32
N THR A 267 -4.08 -34.31 -20.36
CA THR A 267 -5.26 -33.78 -21.06
C THR A 267 -6.03 -34.89 -21.80
N GLU A 268 -5.33 -35.82 -22.42
CA GLU A 268 -5.92 -36.97 -23.08
C GLU A 268 -6.56 -37.91 -22.03
N TYR A 269 -5.89 -38.10 -20.91
CA TYR A 269 -6.43 -38.83 -19.76
C TYR A 269 -7.75 -38.24 -19.30
N VAL A 270 -7.80 -36.94 -18.98
CA VAL A 270 -9.02 -36.25 -18.55
C VAL A 270 -10.14 -36.42 -19.58
N LYS A 271 -9.87 -36.31 -20.86
CA LYS A 271 -10.86 -36.51 -21.93
C LYS A 271 -11.33 -37.98 -22.03
N SER A 272 -10.51 -38.93 -21.63
CA SER A 272 -10.82 -40.38 -21.68
C SER A 272 -11.66 -40.85 -20.50
N VAL A 273 -11.65 -40.10 -19.36
CA VAL A 273 -12.40 -40.46 -18.15
C VAL A 273 -13.91 -40.37 -18.42
N SER A 274 -14.53 -41.54 -18.53
CA SER A 274 -15.98 -41.67 -18.82
C SER A 274 -16.83 -41.96 -17.57
N ALA A 275 -16.19 -42.45 -16.51
CA ALA A 275 -16.86 -42.82 -15.25
C ALA A 275 -16.30 -41.93 -14.11
N PRO A 276 -17.13 -41.58 -13.11
CA PRO A 276 -16.63 -40.83 -11.95
C PRO A 276 -15.57 -41.64 -11.20
N ILE A 277 -14.51 -40.94 -10.72
CA ILE A 277 -13.54 -41.52 -9.81
C ILE A 277 -14.18 -41.69 -8.43
N LYS A 278 -13.83 -42.78 -7.75
CA LYS A 278 -14.42 -43.12 -6.47
C LYS A 278 -13.57 -42.69 -5.30
N ILE A 279 -14.14 -41.87 -4.44
CA ILE A 279 -13.45 -41.33 -3.27
C ILE A 279 -14.14 -41.91 -1.99
N GLY A 280 -13.41 -42.74 -1.27
CA GLY A 280 -13.82 -43.20 0.06
C GLY A 280 -13.59 -42.08 1.08
N CYS A 281 -14.63 -41.70 1.81
CA CYS A 281 -14.58 -40.58 2.75
C CYS A 281 -14.71 -41.08 4.18
N ILE A 282 -13.63 -41.03 4.96
CA ILE A 282 -13.60 -41.51 6.36
C ILE A 282 -13.97 -40.37 7.30
N GLY A 283 -14.92 -40.63 8.19
CA GLY A 283 -15.21 -39.75 9.30
C GLY A 283 -16.67 -39.32 9.40
N ASP A 284 -17.03 -38.90 10.62
CA ASP A 284 -18.27 -38.22 10.97
C ASP A 284 -17.93 -37.13 11.99
N GLN A 285 -17.26 -36.07 11.48
CA GLN A 285 -16.70 -34.97 12.28
C GLN A 285 -17.16 -33.61 11.73
N PRO A 286 -18.40 -33.19 12.02
CA PRO A 286 -18.85 -31.86 11.65
C PRO A 286 -17.91 -30.78 12.25
N PRO A 287 -17.62 -29.71 11.53
CA PRO A 287 -18.04 -29.34 10.16
C PRO A 287 -17.09 -29.87 9.08
N LEU A 288 -16.10 -30.69 9.41
CA LEU A 288 -15.05 -31.14 8.49
C LEU A 288 -15.59 -32.11 7.45
N ILE A 289 -16.21 -33.17 7.90
CA ILE A 289 -16.84 -34.21 7.08
C ILE A 289 -17.98 -34.90 7.86
N TYR A 290 -19.16 -35.00 7.29
CA TYR A 290 -20.33 -35.59 7.93
C TYR A 290 -21.39 -35.94 6.89
N THR A 291 -22.35 -36.83 7.31
CA THR A 291 -23.52 -37.08 6.50
C THR A 291 -24.65 -36.12 6.92
N ASP A 292 -25.07 -35.28 5.98
CA ASP A 292 -26.18 -34.35 6.20
C ASP A 292 -27.48 -35.11 6.45
N LYS A 293 -28.16 -34.79 7.54
CA LYS A 293 -29.34 -35.54 8.00
C LYS A 293 -30.59 -35.33 7.13
N GLU A 294 -30.67 -34.24 6.43
CA GLU A 294 -31.81 -33.87 5.59
C GLU A 294 -31.70 -34.49 4.20
N THR A 295 -30.51 -34.45 3.64
CA THR A 295 -30.25 -34.90 2.27
C THR A 295 -29.73 -36.35 2.21
N GLY A 296 -29.20 -36.88 3.31
CA GLY A 296 -28.51 -38.17 3.36
C GLY A 296 -27.18 -38.21 2.60
N LYS A 297 -26.65 -37.05 2.16
CA LYS A 297 -25.41 -36.95 1.39
C LYS A 297 -24.27 -36.52 2.30
N LEU A 298 -23.04 -36.88 1.87
CA LEU A 298 -21.84 -36.36 2.48
C LEU A 298 -21.70 -34.85 2.24
N ASP A 299 -21.36 -34.13 3.30
CA ASP A 299 -21.11 -32.68 3.28
C ASP A 299 -19.97 -32.31 4.26
N GLY A 300 -19.56 -31.07 4.25
CA GLY A 300 -18.51 -30.56 5.12
C GLY A 300 -17.37 -29.91 4.33
N ILE A 301 -16.43 -29.30 5.07
CA ILE A 301 -15.29 -28.58 4.52
C ILE A 301 -14.52 -29.44 3.53
N TYR A 302 -14.21 -30.70 3.88
CA TYR A 302 -13.46 -31.59 2.98
C TYR A 302 -14.22 -31.92 1.71
N ILE A 303 -15.51 -32.19 1.81
CA ILE A 303 -16.34 -32.49 0.64
C ILE A 303 -16.44 -31.28 -0.29
N ALA A 304 -16.45 -30.06 0.27
CA ALA A 304 -16.44 -28.85 -0.54
C ALA A 304 -15.11 -28.67 -1.30
N PHE A 305 -13.97 -28.94 -0.66
CA PHE A 305 -12.67 -28.95 -1.35
C PHE A 305 -12.64 -29.99 -2.47
N LEU A 306 -13.08 -31.22 -2.21
CA LEU A 306 -13.11 -32.30 -3.21
C LEU A 306 -14.02 -31.97 -4.39
N LYS A 307 -15.20 -31.37 -4.15
CA LYS A 307 -16.06 -30.85 -5.21
C LYS A 307 -15.36 -29.78 -6.05
N LYS A 308 -14.60 -28.89 -5.39
CA LYS A 308 -13.82 -27.86 -6.09
C LYS A 308 -12.71 -28.48 -6.94
N PHE A 309 -12.02 -29.51 -6.47
CA PHE A 309 -11.03 -30.23 -7.27
C PHE A 309 -11.66 -30.96 -8.47
N SER A 310 -12.87 -31.51 -8.31
CA SER A 310 -13.64 -32.04 -9.42
C SER A 310 -13.96 -30.98 -10.48
N GLU A 311 -14.34 -29.77 -10.07
CA GLU A 311 -14.57 -28.65 -10.97
C GLU A 311 -13.27 -28.20 -11.69
N ILE A 312 -12.17 -28.07 -10.96
CA ILE A 312 -10.87 -27.63 -11.49
C ILE A 312 -10.29 -28.65 -12.47
N SER A 313 -10.30 -29.95 -12.10
CA SER A 313 -9.77 -31.02 -12.93
C SER A 313 -10.63 -31.34 -14.16
N GLY A 314 -11.93 -31.06 -14.08
CA GLY A 314 -12.92 -31.52 -15.05
C GLY A 314 -13.29 -33.01 -14.93
N ILE A 315 -12.78 -33.71 -13.92
CA ILE A 315 -13.05 -35.13 -13.65
C ILE A 315 -14.20 -35.24 -12.66
N PRO A 316 -15.28 -35.99 -12.95
CA PRO A 316 -16.38 -36.18 -12.00
C PRO A 316 -15.97 -37.08 -10.82
N PHE A 317 -16.35 -36.72 -9.59
CA PHE A 317 -16.09 -37.48 -8.36
C PHE A 317 -17.38 -38.10 -7.83
N GLU A 318 -17.26 -39.32 -7.34
CA GLU A 318 -18.30 -40.02 -6.57
C GLU A 318 -17.79 -40.28 -5.16
N PHE A 319 -18.59 -39.90 -4.15
CA PHE A 319 -18.20 -39.98 -2.75
C PHE A 319 -18.94 -41.14 -2.06
N GLU A 320 -18.20 -42.01 -1.38
CA GLU A 320 -18.75 -43.06 -0.54
C GLU A 320 -18.37 -42.84 0.92
N SER A 321 -19.35 -42.86 1.82
CA SER A 321 -19.10 -42.69 3.26
C SER A 321 -18.53 -43.97 3.85
N LEU A 322 -17.39 -43.84 4.52
CA LEU A 322 -16.75 -44.93 5.27
C LEU A 322 -16.91 -44.73 6.77
N SER A 323 -16.92 -45.84 7.51
CA SER A 323 -16.95 -45.79 8.98
C SER A 323 -15.74 -45.01 9.51
N PRO A 324 -15.90 -44.21 10.58
CA PRO A 324 -14.77 -43.57 11.26
C PRO A 324 -13.68 -44.57 11.73
N ASP A 325 -14.06 -45.84 11.95
CA ASP A 325 -13.13 -46.89 12.37
C ASP A 325 -12.41 -47.58 11.21
N THR A 326 -12.68 -47.17 9.94
CA THR A 326 -12.01 -47.73 8.77
C THR A 326 -10.53 -47.41 8.80
N ASP A 327 -9.68 -48.42 8.64
CA ASP A 327 -8.26 -48.18 8.45
C ASP A 327 -7.99 -47.53 7.07
N PRO A 328 -7.42 -46.34 7.01
CA PRO A 328 -7.21 -45.65 5.75
C PRO A 328 -6.23 -46.38 4.82
N ILE A 329 -5.21 -47.05 5.37
CA ILE A 329 -4.22 -47.80 4.59
C ILE A 329 -4.89 -49.01 3.93
N GLU A 330 -5.62 -49.79 4.69
CA GLU A 330 -6.36 -50.94 4.14
C GLU A 330 -7.40 -50.53 3.10
N ALA A 331 -8.09 -49.39 3.32
CA ALA A 331 -9.05 -48.86 2.38
C ALA A 331 -8.38 -48.43 1.04
N ALA A 332 -7.22 -47.79 1.08
CA ALA A 332 -6.46 -47.38 -0.09
C ALA A 332 -5.89 -48.60 -0.85
N GLN A 333 -5.34 -49.59 -0.14
CA GLN A 333 -4.79 -50.82 -0.73
C GLN A 333 -5.87 -51.71 -1.35
N SER A 334 -7.14 -51.60 -0.92
CA SER A 334 -8.24 -52.41 -1.40
C SER A 334 -8.50 -52.33 -2.91
N GLY A 335 -8.04 -51.25 -3.56
CA GLY A 335 -8.32 -50.96 -4.97
C GLY A 335 -9.79 -50.66 -5.29
N LYS A 336 -10.65 -50.53 -4.24
CA LYS A 336 -12.06 -50.18 -4.39
C LYS A 336 -12.26 -48.69 -4.67
N TYR A 337 -11.36 -47.85 -4.12
CA TYR A 337 -11.36 -46.41 -4.22
C TYR A 337 -10.10 -45.94 -4.94
N ASP A 338 -10.25 -44.92 -5.78
CA ASP A 338 -9.10 -44.28 -6.41
C ASP A 338 -8.35 -43.43 -5.38
N PHE A 339 -9.10 -42.80 -4.46
CA PHE A 339 -8.56 -42.05 -3.31
C PHE A 339 -9.41 -42.32 -2.05
N VAL A 340 -8.75 -42.17 -0.89
CA VAL A 340 -9.43 -42.16 0.41
C VAL A 340 -9.15 -40.80 1.07
N ALA A 341 -10.21 -40.06 1.41
CA ALA A 341 -10.17 -38.72 1.96
C ALA A 341 -10.55 -38.67 3.45
N GLY A 342 -10.30 -37.54 4.12
CA GLY A 342 -10.49 -37.36 5.54
C GLY A 342 -9.24 -37.70 6.36
N ILE A 343 -8.09 -37.73 5.69
CA ILE A 343 -6.82 -38.19 6.25
C ILE A 343 -6.01 -36.99 6.74
N THR A 344 -5.40 -37.12 7.89
CA THR A 344 -4.39 -36.20 8.41
C THR A 344 -3.03 -36.75 8.05
N ALA A 345 -2.24 -35.97 7.28
CA ALA A 345 -0.89 -36.38 6.88
C ALA A 345 0.00 -36.56 8.12
N CYS A 346 0.69 -37.68 8.17
CA CYS A 346 1.61 -38.01 9.24
C CYS A 346 2.76 -38.90 8.72
N GLN A 347 3.89 -38.89 9.44
CA GLN A 347 5.09 -39.60 9.01
C GLN A 347 4.89 -41.07 8.85
N GLU A 348 4.11 -41.67 9.76
CA GLU A 348 3.80 -43.11 9.74
C GLU A 348 3.07 -43.53 8.45
N MET A 349 2.27 -42.64 7.85
CA MET A 349 1.64 -42.92 6.56
C MET A 349 2.59 -42.73 5.39
N ILE A 350 3.52 -41.74 5.50
CA ILE A 350 4.55 -41.49 4.45
C ILE A 350 5.52 -42.70 4.38
N ASP A 351 5.81 -43.30 5.51
CA ASP A 351 6.76 -44.41 5.61
C ASP A 351 6.13 -45.77 5.15
N GLU A 352 4.81 -45.81 4.89
CA GLU A 352 4.13 -47.03 4.43
C GLU A 352 4.41 -47.25 2.92
N PRO A 353 5.01 -48.41 2.54
CA PRO A 353 5.55 -48.57 1.18
C PRO A 353 4.49 -48.76 0.09
N GLU A 354 3.28 -49.18 0.42
CA GLU A 354 2.23 -49.54 -0.56
C GLU A 354 1.14 -48.46 -0.70
N VAL A 355 1.31 -47.31 -0.07
CA VAL A 355 0.36 -46.21 -0.13
C VAL A 355 1.08 -44.87 -0.26
N HIS A 356 0.40 -43.92 -0.85
CA HIS A 356 0.95 -42.60 -1.13
C HIS A 356 -0.03 -41.53 -0.74
N LEU A 357 0.46 -40.33 -0.45
CA LEU A 357 -0.34 -39.17 -0.11
C LEU A 357 -0.37 -38.18 -1.29
N THR A 358 -1.51 -37.54 -1.50
CA THR A 358 -1.58 -36.36 -2.38
C THR A 358 -0.94 -35.15 -1.69
N GLY A 359 -0.78 -34.05 -2.38
CA GLY A 359 -0.50 -32.75 -1.77
C GLY A 359 -1.53 -32.42 -0.69
N GLY A 360 -1.09 -31.72 0.35
CA GLY A 360 -1.99 -31.17 1.37
C GLY A 360 -2.87 -30.07 0.78
N PHE A 361 -4.14 -30.00 1.16
CA PHE A 361 -5.08 -29.02 0.64
C PHE A 361 -5.83 -28.23 1.71
N PHE A 362 -5.63 -28.57 2.98
CA PHE A 362 -6.24 -27.88 4.10
C PHE A 362 -5.45 -28.09 5.37
N THR A 363 -5.00 -27.00 6.01
CA THR A 363 -4.27 -27.06 7.28
C THR A 363 -5.22 -27.08 8.46
N ARG A 364 -5.09 -28.09 9.29
CA ARG A 364 -5.83 -28.22 10.56
C ARG A 364 -5.00 -27.67 11.70
N GLU A 365 -5.62 -26.90 12.59
CA GLU A 365 -5.03 -26.47 13.84
C GLU A 365 -5.68 -27.18 15.02
N PHE A 366 -4.89 -27.90 15.77
CA PHE A 366 -5.34 -28.50 17.03
C PHE A 366 -5.06 -27.53 18.16
N GLN A 367 -6.09 -27.16 18.88
CA GLN A 367 -6.02 -26.15 19.93
C GLN A 367 -6.46 -26.74 21.27
N ILE A 368 -6.04 -26.07 22.36
CA ILE A 368 -6.45 -26.43 23.72
C ILE A 368 -7.85 -25.88 23.97
N VAL A 369 -8.73 -26.72 24.48
CA VAL A 369 -10.05 -26.37 25.00
C VAL A 369 -10.06 -26.61 26.51
N ALA A 370 -10.43 -25.58 27.28
CA ALA A 370 -10.50 -25.64 28.73
C ALA A 370 -11.74 -24.93 29.27
N GLU A 371 -12.02 -25.04 30.57
CA GLU A 371 -13.06 -24.23 31.21
C GLU A 371 -12.73 -22.75 31.12
N ARG A 372 -13.76 -21.91 31.02
CA ARG A 372 -13.58 -20.47 30.91
C ARG A 372 -12.91 -19.89 32.17
N GLY A 373 -11.71 -19.34 32.02
CA GLY A 373 -10.94 -18.75 33.12
C GLY A 373 -9.93 -19.69 33.78
N GLU A 374 -9.82 -20.96 33.29
CA GLU A 374 -8.79 -21.90 33.72
C GLU A 374 -7.39 -21.39 33.31
N ASP A 375 -6.40 -21.64 34.19
CA ASP A 375 -4.99 -21.27 33.89
C ASP A 375 -4.33 -22.38 33.03
N ILE A 376 -4.12 -22.10 31.78
CA ILE A 376 -3.56 -23.01 30.78
C ILE A 376 -2.06 -23.29 31.01
N ASN A 377 -1.37 -22.49 31.82
CA ASN A 377 0.03 -22.70 32.16
C ASN A 377 0.27 -23.95 33.01
N THR A 378 -0.81 -24.60 33.47
CA THR A 378 -0.75 -25.86 34.22
C THR A 378 -0.76 -27.11 33.35
N LEU A 379 -0.61 -26.99 32.03
CA LEU A 379 -0.69 -28.09 31.08
C LEU A 379 0.21 -29.27 31.45
N GLU A 380 1.42 -29.01 31.93
CA GLU A 380 2.41 -30.03 32.30
C GLU A 380 1.95 -30.99 33.42
N THR A 381 1.06 -30.56 34.29
CA THR A 381 0.52 -31.34 35.40
C THR A 381 -0.88 -31.82 35.19
N SER A 382 -1.50 -31.45 34.06
CA SER A 382 -2.92 -31.70 33.78
C SER A 382 -3.17 -33.06 33.14
N THR A 383 -4.38 -33.55 33.26
CA THR A 383 -4.90 -34.67 32.47
C THR A 383 -5.58 -34.08 31.23
N VAL A 384 -5.16 -34.52 30.05
CA VAL A 384 -5.61 -33.96 28.78
C VAL A 384 -6.34 -35.02 27.96
N SER A 385 -7.57 -34.71 27.53
CA SER A 385 -8.32 -35.56 26.59
C SER A 385 -8.00 -35.16 25.15
N MET A 386 -7.84 -36.12 24.26
CA MET A 386 -7.57 -35.91 22.84
C MET A 386 -8.08 -37.06 21.98
N ASN A 387 -8.17 -36.85 20.68
CA ASN A 387 -8.60 -37.89 19.75
C ASN A 387 -7.58 -39.06 19.71
N SER A 388 -8.06 -40.29 19.57
CA SER A 388 -7.26 -41.54 19.50
C SER A 388 -6.27 -41.52 18.31
N ILE A 389 -6.43 -40.65 17.32
CA ILE A 389 -5.47 -40.46 16.24
C ILE A 389 -4.07 -40.09 16.79
N PHE A 390 -3.99 -39.33 17.88
CA PHE A 390 -2.74 -38.99 18.55
C PHE A 390 -2.07 -40.17 19.28
N GLU A 391 -2.84 -41.20 19.61
CA GLU A 391 -2.28 -42.45 20.12
C GLU A 391 -1.68 -43.28 19.00
N LYS A 392 -2.45 -43.41 17.88
CA LYS A 392 -2.08 -44.20 16.71
C LYS A 392 -0.87 -43.60 15.98
N TYR A 393 -0.86 -42.29 15.75
CA TYR A 393 0.15 -41.58 14.98
C TYR A 393 0.93 -40.59 15.86
N LYS A 394 2.12 -41.04 16.27
CA LYS A 394 2.96 -40.28 17.22
C LYS A 394 3.59 -39.05 16.62
N SER A 395 3.84 -39.05 15.30
CA SER A 395 4.39 -37.91 14.56
C SER A 395 3.44 -36.68 14.53
N LEU A 396 2.15 -36.86 14.80
CA LEU A 396 1.22 -35.74 14.96
C LEU A 396 1.40 -34.99 16.29
N ARG A 397 2.19 -35.52 17.21
CA ARG A 397 2.48 -34.85 18.48
C ARG A 397 3.66 -33.87 18.30
N PRO A 398 3.69 -32.78 19.04
CA PRO A 398 4.89 -31.91 19.07
C PRO A 398 6.11 -32.70 19.49
N GLU A 399 7.29 -32.35 18.99
CA GLU A 399 8.56 -32.96 19.41
C GLU A 399 8.79 -32.76 20.92
N GLY A 400 9.10 -33.81 21.63
CA GLY A 400 9.42 -33.81 23.06
C GLY A 400 8.61 -34.82 23.89
N GLU A 401 8.96 -35.02 25.17
CA GLU A 401 8.19 -35.80 26.10
C GLU A 401 6.86 -35.09 26.44
N PHE A 402 5.77 -35.82 26.37
CA PHE A 402 4.47 -35.33 26.81
C PHE A 402 4.45 -35.21 28.34
N PRO A 403 4.46 -34.01 28.89
CA PRO A 403 4.53 -33.83 30.34
C PRO A 403 3.19 -34.15 31.05
N TYR A 404 2.11 -34.32 30.28
CA TYR A 404 0.75 -34.52 30.81
C TYR A 404 0.23 -35.94 30.62
N LYS A 405 -0.79 -36.29 31.40
CA LYS A 405 -1.49 -37.58 31.29
C LYS A 405 -2.53 -37.49 30.18
N ALA A 406 -2.36 -38.25 29.09
CA ALA A 406 -3.31 -38.28 27.98
C ALA A 406 -4.47 -39.27 28.23
N ILE A 407 -5.67 -38.87 27.83
CA ILE A 407 -6.87 -39.74 27.71
C ILE A 407 -7.29 -39.70 26.25
N TYR A 408 -7.19 -40.84 25.57
CA TYR A 408 -7.55 -40.96 24.16
C TYR A 408 -9.02 -41.28 24.00
N CYS A 409 -9.70 -40.61 23.08
CA CYS A 409 -11.14 -40.71 22.86
C CYS A 409 -11.42 -40.85 21.36
N ASP A 410 -12.47 -41.60 20.99
CA ASP A 410 -12.76 -41.94 19.60
C ASP A 410 -13.56 -40.89 18.84
N SER A 411 -14.10 -39.90 19.52
CA SER A 411 -14.88 -38.84 18.87
C SER A 411 -14.69 -37.48 19.52
N PRO A 412 -14.93 -36.37 18.78
CA PRO A 412 -14.87 -35.00 19.32
C PRO A 412 -15.80 -34.82 20.54
N ARG A 413 -16.98 -35.47 20.55
CA ARG A 413 -17.91 -35.38 21.68
C ARG A 413 -17.33 -36.03 22.93
N THR A 414 -16.73 -37.23 22.80
CA THR A 414 -16.14 -37.94 23.95
C THR A 414 -14.91 -37.22 24.49
N VAL A 415 -14.16 -36.50 23.63
CA VAL A 415 -13.06 -35.61 24.03
C VAL A 415 -13.58 -34.49 24.96
N LEU A 416 -14.63 -33.76 24.54
CA LEU A 416 -15.23 -32.70 25.36
C LEU A 416 -15.95 -33.23 26.59
N ASP A 417 -16.62 -34.39 26.47
CA ASP A 417 -17.29 -35.05 27.59
C ASP A 417 -16.33 -35.44 28.72
N ALA A 418 -15.09 -35.77 28.39
CA ALA A 418 -14.07 -36.06 29.40
C ALA A 418 -13.77 -34.80 30.25
N VAL A 419 -13.75 -33.61 29.67
CA VAL A 419 -13.56 -32.36 30.42
C VAL A 419 -14.79 -32.01 31.25
N VAL A 420 -15.97 -32.01 30.64
CA VAL A 420 -17.24 -31.73 31.37
C VAL A 420 -17.44 -32.67 32.57
N ASN A 421 -17.11 -33.95 32.40
CA ASN A 421 -17.23 -34.96 33.48
C ASN A 421 -16.03 -34.98 34.45
N LYS A 422 -15.11 -33.98 34.35
CA LYS A 422 -13.93 -33.85 35.21
C LYS A 422 -13.00 -35.08 35.19
N LYS A 423 -13.00 -35.85 34.10
CA LYS A 423 -12.04 -36.91 33.84
C LYS A 423 -10.75 -36.40 33.26
N ALA A 424 -10.82 -35.28 32.53
CA ALA A 424 -9.70 -34.52 32.03
C ALA A 424 -9.85 -33.06 32.47
N ASP A 425 -8.73 -32.37 32.64
CA ASP A 425 -8.70 -30.94 32.98
C ASP A 425 -8.86 -30.09 31.73
N MET A 426 -8.32 -30.55 30.61
CA MET A 426 -8.31 -29.85 29.30
C MET A 426 -8.52 -30.87 28.18
N ALA A 427 -8.83 -30.32 26.99
CA ALA A 427 -8.91 -31.12 25.77
C ALA A 427 -8.00 -30.52 24.67
N ILE A 428 -7.49 -31.38 23.80
CA ILE A 428 -6.82 -31.00 22.57
C ILE A 428 -7.66 -31.53 21.42
N MET A 429 -8.12 -30.62 20.56
CA MET A 429 -8.91 -30.99 19.42
C MET A 429 -8.83 -29.96 18.27
N ASP A 430 -9.23 -30.41 17.10
CA ASP A 430 -9.31 -29.56 15.92
C ASP A 430 -10.16 -28.31 16.19
N SER A 431 -9.68 -27.13 15.79
CA SER A 431 -10.31 -25.85 16.11
C SER A 431 -11.69 -25.68 15.45
N TYR A 432 -11.90 -26.22 14.24
CA TYR A 432 -13.19 -26.17 13.55
C TYR A 432 -14.19 -27.10 14.21
N ALA A 433 -13.78 -28.37 14.53
CA ALA A 433 -14.61 -29.30 15.26
C ALA A 433 -14.94 -28.77 16.67
N ALA A 434 -13.96 -28.23 17.39
CA ALA A 434 -14.18 -27.56 18.67
C ALA A 434 -15.22 -26.45 18.57
N SER A 435 -15.04 -25.56 17.64
CA SER A 435 -15.95 -24.42 17.40
C SER A 435 -17.38 -24.88 17.08
N TYR A 436 -17.53 -25.98 16.36
CA TYR A 436 -18.83 -26.57 16.07
C TYR A 436 -19.51 -27.15 17.33
N TYR A 437 -18.80 -28.00 18.09
CA TYR A 437 -19.39 -28.67 19.28
C TYR A 437 -19.58 -27.73 20.46
N LEU A 438 -18.74 -26.71 20.64
CA LEU A 438 -18.88 -25.73 21.72
C LEU A 438 -20.13 -24.83 21.60
N GLN A 439 -20.89 -24.93 20.51
CA GLN A 439 -22.21 -24.31 20.39
C GLN A 439 -23.30 -25.02 21.15
N ASP A 440 -23.09 -26.30 21.50
CA ASP A 440 -24.03 -27.05 22.32
C ASP A 440 -24.03 -26.54 23.77
N GLU A 441 -25.22 -26.28 24.32
CA GLU A 441 -25.36 -25.73 25.69
C GLU A 441 -24.66 -26.61 26.73
N LYS A 442 -24.51 -27.91 26.47
CA LYS A 442 -23.74 -28.82 27.29
C LYS A 442 -22.29 -28.37 27.52
N TYR A 443 -21.69 -27.73 26.54
CA TYR A 443 -20.27 -27.31 26.54
C TYR A 443 -20.07 -25.80 26.76
N ARG A 444 -21.11 -25.08 27.15
CA ARG A 444 -21.09 -23.60 27.28
C ARG A 444 -20.00 -23.05 28.21
N ASP A 445 -19.59 -23.84 29.20
CA ASP A 445 -18.57 -23.47 30.17
C ASP A 445 -17.13 -23.68 29.63
N LEU A 446 -17.01 -24.38 28.50
CA LEU A 446 -15.73 -24.59 27.81
C LEU A 446 -15.46 -23.49 26.77
N ALA A 447 -14.20 -23.29 26.45
CA ALA A 447 -13.77 -22.36 25.41
C ALA A 447 -12.46 -22.83 24.77
N LEU A 448 -12.27 -22.44 23.47
CA LEU A 448 -10.96 -22.49 22.83
C LEU A 448 -10.04 -21.48 23.49
N SER A 449 -8.82 -21.90 23.79
CA SER A 449 -7.81 -21.04 24.42
C SER A 449 -7.11 -20.10 23.43
N GLY A 450 -7.16 -20.41 22.12
CA GLY A 450 -6.35 -19.76 21.11
C GLY A 450 -4.90 -20.26 21.05
N ILE A 451 -4.49 -21.18 21.94
CA ILE A 451 -3.16 -21.78 21.91
C ILE A 451 -3.18 -22.98 20.97
N VAL A 452 -2.39 -22.89 19.91
CA VAL A 452 -2.21 -23.96 18.93
C VAL A 452 -1.22 -24.98 19.50
N PHE A 453 -1.69 -26.23 19.67
CA PHE A 453 -0.91 -27.34 20.14
C PHE A 453 -0.05 -27.94 19.01
N THR A 454 -0.66 -28.20 17.85
CA THR A 454 0.01 -28.67 16.65
C THR A 454 -0.80 -28.31 15.41
N LYS A 455 -0.14 -28.31 14.26
CA LYS A 455 -0.78 -28.18 12.94
C LYS A 455 -0.53 -29.45 12.14
N ALA A 456 -1.49 -29.81 11.31
CA ALA A 456 -1.36 -30.95 10.42
C ALA A 456 -2.11 -30.71 9.12
N GLU A 457 -1.56 -31.22 8.01
CA GLU A 457 -2.15 -31.10 6.69
C GLU A 457 -3.20 -32.19 6.47
N THR A 458 -4.29 -31.84 5.79
CA THR A 458 -5.28 -32.77 5.28
C THR A 458 -4.94 -33.11 3.83
N CYS A 459 -4.91 -34.40 3.52
CA CYS A 459 -4.62 -34.94 2.20
C CYS A 459 -5.57 -36.09 1.85
N MET A 460 -5.41 -36.65 0.66
CA MET A 460 -5.96 -37.97 0.30
C MET A 460 -4.83 -38.98 0.26
N ILE A 461 -5.18 -40.23 0.53
CA ILE A 461 -4.29 -41.40 0.41
C ILE A 461 -4.76 -42.27 -0.75
N TYR A 462 -3.82 -42.87 -1.47
CA TYR A 462 -4.07 -43.76 -2.61
C TYR A 462 -3.08 -44.91 -2.63
N GLY A 463 -3.46 -46.02 -3.25
CA GLY A 463 -2.61 -47.20 -3.39
C GLY A 463 -1.84 -47.22 -4.72
N ASP A 464 -0.90 -48.18 -4.84
CA ASP A 464 -0.06 -48.37 -6.04
C ASP A 464 -0.83 -48.62 -7.33
N ASN A 465 -2.09 -49.07 -7.24
CA ASN A 465 -2.93 -49.33 -8.40
C ASN A 465 -3.62 -48.09 -8.97
N THR A 466 -3.48 -46.94 -8.33
CA THR A 466 -4.07 -45.67 -8.81
C THR A 466 -3.31 -45.16 -10.00
N ASP A 467 -4.02 -44.73 -11.04
CA ASP A 467 -3.43 -44.23 -12.29
C ASP A 467 -2.54 -43.00 -12.04
N PRO A 468 -1.26 -43.03 -12.45
CA PRO A 468 -0.33 -41.92 -12.24
C PRO A 468 -0.79 -40.59 -12.86
N ASP A 469 -1.46 -40.63 -14.02
CA ASP A 469 -1.98 -39.41 -14.66
C ASP A 469 -3.13 -38.81 -13.86
N LEU A 470 -3.98 -39.66 -13.28
CA LEU A 470 -5.01 -39.21 -12.34
C LEU A 470 -4.40 -38.52 -11.12
N VAL A 471 -3.39 -39.12 -10.51
CA VAL A 471 -2.69 -38.55 -9.34
C VAL A 471 -2.07 -37.20 -9.70
N SER A 472 -1.42 -37.13 -10.86
CA SER A 472 -0.79 -35.88 -11.33
C SER A 472 -1.84 -34.77 -11.55
N VAL A 473 -2.94 -35.07 -12.24
CA VAL A 473 -4.05 -34.14 -12.48
C VAL A 473 -4.65 -33.64 -11.17
N ILE A 474 -4.87 -34.53 -10.20
CA ILE A 474 -5.42 -34.16 -8.89
C ILE A 474 -4.45 -33.27 -8.11
N ASN A 475 -3.16 -33.60 -8.06
CA ASN A 475 -2.15 -32.79 -7.38
C ASN A 475 -2.02 -31.40 -8.03
N LYS A 476 -2.05 -31.30 -9.36
CA LYS A 476 -2.09 -30.01 -10.07
C LYS A 476 -3.37 -29.23 -9.80
N SER A 477 -4.50 -29.91 -9.62
CA SER A 477 -5.78 -29.28 -9.25
C SER A 477 -5.75 -28.75 -7.82
N ILE A 478 -5.14 -29.47 -6.88
CA ILE A 478 -4.90 -29.01 -5.51
C ILE A 478 -4.02 -27.74 -5.56
N GLY A 479 -2.90 -27.78 -6.28
CA GLY A 479 -2.00 -26.62 -6.42
C GLY A 479 -2.59 -25.43 -7.20
N SER A 480 -3.72 -25.64 -7.89
CA SER A 480 -4.43 -24.59 -8.64
C SER A 480 -5.58 -23.97 -7.85
N LEU A 481 -5.82 -24.41 -6.60
CA LEU A 481 -6.84 -23.82 -5.74
C LEU A 481 -6.45 -22.38 -5.37
N SER A 482 -7.36 -21.44 -5.59
CA SER A 482 -7.13 -20.05 -5.20
C SER A 482 -7.36 -19.85 -3.70
N SER A 483 -6.60 -18.93 -3.06
CA SER A 483 -6.82 -18.54 -1.66
C SER A 483 -8.27 -18.04 -1.44
N GLN A 484 -8.87 -17.42 -2.46
CA GLN A 484 -10.26 -16.97 -2.39
C GLN A 484 -11.26 -18.13 -2.35
N ASP A 485 -11.01 -19.21 -3.13
CA ASP A 485 -11.86 -20.41 -3.09
C ASP A 485 -11.72 -21.09 -1.74
N GLU A 486 -10.51 -21.21 -1.21
CA GLU A 486 -10.24 -21.74 0.12
C GLU A 486 -10.99 -20.95 1.20
N GLU A 487 -10.82 -19.62 1.22
CA GLU A 487 -11.56 -18.77 2.16
C GLU A 487 -13.09 -18.89 2.03
N ASN A 488 -13.59 -18.97 0.80
CA ASN A 488 -15.02 -19.11 0.57
C ASN A 488 -15.56 -20.45 1.07
N ILE A 489 -14.81 -21.53 0.84
CA ILE A 489 -15.15 -22.86 1.37
C ILE A 489 -15.18 -22.83 2.90
N ILE A 490 -14.11 -22.35 3.53
CA ILE A 490 -14.02 -22.27 4.99
C ILE A 490 -15.14 -21.38 5.54
N ARG A 491 -15.37 -20.23 4.93
CA ARG A 491 -16.41 -19.28 5.35
C ARG A 491 -17.80 -19.88 5.29
N GLN A 492 -18.14 -20.66 4.25
CA GLN A 492 -19.44 -21.29 4.11
C GLN A 492 -19.81 -22.12 5.34
N TYR A 493 -18.85 -22.85 5.91
CA TYR A 493 -19.05 -23.70 7.08
C TYR A 493 -18.80 -22.97 8.40
N SER A 494 -18.00 -21.88 8.40
CA SER A 494 -17.70 -21.07 9.58
C SER A 494 -18.78 -20.03 9.92
N ILE A 495 -19.57 -19.55 8.95
CA ILE A 495 -20.65 -18.59 9.21
C ILE A 495 -21.71 -19.16 10.15
N ASN A 496 -21.96 -20.46 10.10
CA ASN A 496 -22.84 -21.12 11.06
C ASN A 496 -22.25 -21.14 12.47
N LEU A 497 -20.92 -21.01 12.61
CA LEU A 497 -20.21 -20.92 13.89
C LEU A 497 -20.32 -19.53 14.53
N LEU A 498 -20.51 -18.47 13.73
CA LEU A 498 -20.68 -17.09 14.22
C LEU A 498 -22.10 -16.76 14.69
N LYS A 499 -23.09 -17.64 14.39
CA LYS A 499 -24.48 -17.44 14.85
C LYS A 499 -24.68 -17.52 16.36
N SER A 500 -23.70 -18.05 17.10
CA SER A 500 -23.78 -18.15 18.56
C SER A 500 -23.22 -16.96 19.33
N PHE A 501 -22.61 -15.97 18.66
CA PHE A 501 -22.21 -14.74 19.33
C PHE A 501 -23.44 -13.85 19.47
N SER A 502 -24.19 -14.04 20.56
CA SER A 502 -25.33 -13.19 20.90
C SER A 502 -24.80 -11.81 21.23
N ILE A 503 -25.00 -10.87 20.29
CA ILE A 503 -24.73 -9.44 20.52
C ILE A 503 -25.43 -8.98 21.82
N TRP A 504 -26.53 -9.63 22.16
CA TRP A 504 -27.32 -9.35 23.36
C TRP A 504 -26.59 -9.74 24.64
N GLU A 505 -25.98 -10.94 24.69
CA GLU A 505 -25.14 -11.38 25.84
C GLU A 505 -23.89 -10.51 26.00
N PHE A 506 -23.26 -10.12 24.91
CA PHE A 506 -22.14 -9.16 24.92
C PHE A 506 -22.59 -7.80 25.49
N MET A 507 -23.74 -7.30 25.02
CA MET A 507 -24.29 -6.03 25.50
C MET A 507 -24.68 -6.12 26.97
N GLU A 508 -25.22 -7.22 27.43
CA GLU A 508 -25.62 -7.41 28.83
C GLU A 508 -24.40 -7.57 29.74
N LYS A 509 -23.42 -8.36 29.33
CA LYS A 509 -22.16 -8.56 30.09
C LYS A 509 -21.34 -7.28 30.21
N TYR A 510 -21.28 -6.47 29.17
CA TYR A 510 -20.48 -5.26 29.12
C TYR A 510 -21.31 -3.97 29.17
N ARG A 511 -22.58 -4.02 29.56
CA ARG A 511 -23.52 -2.88 29.53
C ARG A 511 -22.98 -1.63 30.20
N TYR A 512 -22.34 -1.75 31.35
CA TYR A 512 -21.80 -0.61 32.07
C TYR A 512 -20.57 -0.02 31.38
N GLN A 513 -19.71 -0.85 30.83
CA GLN A 513 -18.54 -0.40 30.06
C GLN A 513 -18.98 0.29 28.76
N ILE A 514 -19.98 -0.26 28.07
CA ILE A 514 -20.55 0.31 26.85
C ILE A 514 -21.18 1.68 27.17
N ILE A 515 -21.95 1.80 28.27
CA ILE A 515 -22.52 3.07 28.70
C ILE A 515 -21.41 4.08 29.02
N CYS A 516 -20.37 3.69 29.74
CA CYS A 516 -19.22 4.54 30.04
C CYS A 516 -18.51 5.03 28.76
N ILE A 517 -18.30 4.14 27.79
CA ILE A 517 -17.69 4.49 26.50
C ILE A 517 -18.59 5.46 25.73
N LEU A 518 -19.91 5.22 25.71
CA LEU A 518 -20.86 6.12 25.05
C LEU A 518 -20.87 7.50 25.69
N ILE A 519 -20.90 7.57 27.02
CA ILE A 519 -20.82 8.85 27.76
C ILE A 519 -19.50 9.55 27.43
N PHE A 520 -18.39 8.82 27.41
CA PHE A 520 -17.09 9.37 27.06
C PHE A 520 -17.05 9.90 25.62
N LEU A 521 -17.60 9.16 24.66
CA LEU A 521 -17.69 9.59 23.26
C LEU A 521 -18.58 10.83 23.10
N VAL A 522 -19.72 10.89 23.82
CA VAL A 522 -20.60 12.07 23.83
C VAL A 522 -19.85 13.28 24.44
N ALA A 523 -19.15 13.08 25.55
CA ALA A 523 -18.35 14.14 26.14
C ALA A 523 -17.23 14.62 25.23
N LEU A 524 -16.56 13.68 24.53
CA LEU A 524 -15.52 13.99 23.55
C LEU A 524 -16.08 14.76 22.35
N THR A 525 -17.23 14.35 21.82
CA THR A 525 -17.90 15.07 20.72
C THR A 525 -18.32 16.48 21.13
N ILE A 526 -18.86 16.65 22.33
CA ILE A 526 -19.19 17.98 22.88
C ILE A 526 -17.91 18.82 22.99
N LEU A 527 -16.82 18.25 23.53
CA LEU A 527 -15.54 18.95 23.66
C LEU A 527 -15.01 19.39 22.28
N VAL A 528 -15.07 18.51 21.28
CA VAL A 528 -14.64 18.83 19.91
C VAL A 528 -15.50 19.94 19.31
N ILE A 529 -16.82 19.88 19.49
CA ILE A 529 -17.75 20.91 19.01
C ILE A 529 -17.46 22.26 19.68
N VAL A 530 -17.29 22.28 21.00
CA VAL A 530 -16.96 23.50 21.77
C VAL A 530 -15.63 24.09 21.32
N ASN A 531 -14.61 23.23 21.22
CA ASN A 531 -13.27 23.65 20.77
C ASN A 531 -13.27 24.19 19.32
N ASN A 532 -14.01 23.54 18.43
CA ASN A 532 -14.15 24.02 17.05
C ASN A 532 -14.91 25.36 16.98
N ARG A 533 -16.00 25.53 17.77
CA ARG A 533 -16.68 26.80 17.86
C ARG A 533 -15.77 27.90 18.38
N HIS A 534 -14.98 27.61 19.42
CA HIS A 534 -14.04 28.59 19.99
C HIS A 534 -12.95 28.96 18.95
N ARG A 535 -12.40 27.98 18.25
CA ARG A 535 -11.43 28.24 17.17
C ARG A 535 -12.02 29.07 16.02
N THR A 536 -13.24 28.75 15.59
CA THR A 536 -13.92 29.52 14.54
C THR A 536 -14.20 30.95 14.99
N GLN A 537 -14.61 31.15 16.24
CA GLN A 537 -14.86 32.48 16.79
C GLN A 537 -13.56 33.30 16.85
N MET A 538 -12.47 32.73 17.34
CA MET A 538 -11.16 33.37 17.37
C MET A 538 -10.64 33.74 15.96
N GLN A 539 -10.88 32.86 14.96
CA GLN A 539 -10.52 33.12 13.57
C GLN A 539 -11.36 34.27 12.98
N VAL A 540 -12.65 34.32 13.29
CA VAL A 540 -13.53 35.41 12.80
C VAL A 540 -13.13 36.74 13.44
N GLU A 541 -12.83 36.73 14.75
CA GLU A 541 -12.37 37.93 15.46
C GLU A 541 -11.01 38.42 14.93
N ALA A 542 -10.06 37.50 14.73
CA ALA A 542 -8.76 37.82 14.15
C ALA A 542 -8.88 38.41 12.74
N ALA A 543 -9.70 37.77 11.90
CA ALA A 543 -9.94 38.23 10.52
C ALA A 543 -10.64 39.61 10.50
N ALA A 544 -11.59 39.82 11.41
CA ALA A 544 -12.25 41.11 11.54
C ALA A 544 -11.29 42.21 12.00
N GLN A 545 -10.40 41.91 12.96
CA GLN A 545 -9.36 42.85 13.40
C GLN A 545 -8.36 43.18 12.28
N GLU A 546 -7.97 42.17 11.50
CA GLU A 546 -7.04 42.38 10.40
C GLU A 546 -7.68 43.16 9.24
N ALA A 547 -8.93 42.88 8.95
CA ALA A 547 -9.70 43.65 7.95
C ALA A 547 -9.92 45.11 8.42
N TYR A 548 -10.20 45.34 9.69
CA TYR A 548 -10.30 46.67 10.27
C TYR A 548 -8.96 47.43 10.19
N ARG A 549 -7.87 46.77 10.56
CA ARG A 549 -6.51 47.32 10.51
C ARG A 549 -6.10 47.63 9.05
N CYS A 550 -6.33 46.75 8.11
CA CYS A 550 -6.07 47.00 6.68
C CYS A 550 -6.85 48.24 6.18
N ARG A 551 -8.12 48.38 6.57
CA ARG A 551 -8.94 49.52 6.13
C ARG A 551 -8.49 50.84 6.74
N MET A 552 -7.91 50.82 7.92
CA MET A 552 -7.34 52.04 8.58
C MET A 552 -5.94 52.40 8.03
N GLU A 553 -5.20 51.41 7.57
CA GLU A 553 -3.80 51.60 7.10
C GLU A 553 -3.69 51.83 5.59
N THR A 554 -4.76 51.64 4.79
CA THR A 554 -4.69 51.76 3.31
C THR A 554 -5.41 53.00 2.79
N ASP A 555 -4.93 53.53 1.68
CA ASP A 555 -5.60 54.57 0.89
C ASP A 555 -6.66 53.89 -0.02
N GLU A 556 -7.93 54.25 0.13
CA GLU A 556 -9.03 53.64 -0.57
C GLU A 556 -8.96 53.81 -2.08
N LEU A 557 -8.30 54.88 -2.57
CA LEU A 557 -8.19 55.18 -3.98
C LEU A 557 -7.13 54.33 -4.67
N THR A 558 -5.91 54.29 -4.10
CA THR A 558 -4.75 53.69 -4.76
C THR A 558 -4.45 52.27 -4.32
N GLY A 559 -5.00 51.83 -3.17
CA GLY A 559 -4.72 50.54 -2.56
C GLY A 559 -3.35 50.46 -1.85
N LEU A 560 -2.53 51.49 -1.97
CA LEU A 560 -1.30 51.62 -1.21
C LEU A 560 -1.60 51.92 0.27
N LEU A 561 -0.58 51.90 1.12
CA LEU A 561 -0.77 52.42 2.47
C LEU A 561 -1.16 53.90 2.44
N ASN A 562 -1.94 54.33 3.39
CA ASN A 562 -2.08 55.74 3.68
C ASN A 562 -0.90 56.25 4.54
N LYS A 563 -0.86 57.50 4.84
CA LYS A 563 0.22 58.14 5.62
C LYS A 563 0.44 57.50 6.97
N GLU A 564 -0.65 57.17 7.67
CA GLU A 564 -0.61 56.57 8.99
C GLU A 564 -0.12 55.11 8.95
N GLY A 565 -0.62 54.33 8.00
CA GLY A 565 -0.16 52.98 7.69
C GLY A 565 1.34 52.92 7.31
N PHE A 566 1.79 53.93 6.58
CA PHE A 566 3.20 54.06 6.25
C PHE A 566 4.08 54.30 7.49
N TYR A 567 3.66 55.14 8.39
CA TYR A 567 4.45 55.38 9.61
C TYR A 567 4.50 54.15 10.54
N GLN A 568 3.42 53.39 10.59
CA GLN A 568 3.38 52.17 11.37
C GLN A 568 4.24 51.06 10.71
N ARG A 569 3.94 50.72 9.49
CA ARG A 569 4.65 49.67 8.75
C ARG A 569 6.11 50.03 8.46
N GLY A 570 6.40 51.32 8.26
CA GLY A 570 7.77 51.78 8.08
C GLY A 570 8.63 51.65 9.31
N ARG A 571 8.05 51.81 10.54
CA ARG A 571 8.78 51.50 11.76
C ARG A 571 9.09 50.02 11.88
N GLU A 572 8.08 49.17 11.71
CA GLU A 572 8.26 47.70 11.71
C GLU A 572 9.33 47.26 10.70
N PHE A 573 9.32 47.87 9.50
CA PHE A 573 10.29 47.65 8.45
C PHE A 573 11.73 48.03 8.86
N LEU A 574 11.91 49.21 9.46
CA LEU A 574 13.22 49.68 9.90
C LEU A 574 13.76 48.88 11.10
N GLU A 575 12.89 48.37 11.96
CA GLU A 575 13.25 47.47 13.07
C GLU A 575 13.71 46.10 12.52
N LYS A 576 12.93 45.54 11.60
CA LYS A 576 13.23 44.26 10.94
C LYS A 576 14.55 44.28 10.17
N HIS A 577 14.87 45.43 9.58
CA HIS A 577 16.08 45.64 8.76
C HIS A 577 17.07 46.59 9.42
N SER A 578 17.34 46.40 10.71
CA SER A 578 18.12 47.30 11.55
C SER A 578 19.55 47.56 11.04
N GLU A 579 20.19 46.62 10.36
CA GLU A 579 21.56 46.69 9.88
C GLU A 579 21.67 47.09 8.39
N ALA A 580 20.55 47.16 7.65
CA ALA A 580 20.55 47.46 6.25
C ALA A 580 20.46 48.96 5.95
N ASP A 581 21.11 49.45 4.91
CA ASP A 581 20.96 50.83 4.45
C ASP A 581 19.55 51.02 3.86
N ALA A 582 18.76 51.85 4.48
CA ALA A 582 17.43 52.17 4.04
C ALA A 582 17.32 53.59 3.49
N ARG A 583 16.47 53.76 2.49
CA ARG A 583 16.25 55.06 1.82
C ARG A 583 14.77 55.35 1.70
N ILE A 584 14.43 56.62 1.83
CA ILE A 584 13.09 57.14 1.54
C ILE A 584 13.14 57.84 0.19
N VAL A 585 12.23 57.47 -0.66
CA VAL A 585 11.99 58.11 -1.96
C VAL A 585 10.66 58.86 -1.86
N TYR A 586 10.70 60.14 -2.01
CA TYR A 586 9.51 61.01 -2.06
C TYR A 586 9.25 61.38 -3.51
N ILE A 587 8.04 61.08 -3.99
CA ILE A 587 7.63 61.31 -5.37
C ILE A 587 6.46 62.28 -5.35
N ASN A 588 6.56 63.37 -6.12
CA ASN A 588 5.53 64.35 -6.33
C ASN A 588 5.14 64.40 -7.80
N ILE A 589 3.85 64.38 -8.09
CA ILE A 589 3.33 64.51 -9.46
C ILE A 589 3.05 65.97 -9.74
N GLU A 590 3.94 66.58 -10.52
CA GLU A 590 3.84 67.98 -10.79
C GLU A 590 2.63 68.33 -11.67
N ASN A 591 2.01 69.45 -11.36
CA ASN A 591 0.85 69.95 -12.09
C ASN A 591 -0.38 68.97 -12.11
N PHE A 592 -0.51 68.08 -11.13
CA PHE A 592 -1.64 67.14 -11.06
C PHE A 592 -2.98 67.85 -11.04
N LYS A 593 -3.07 69.04 -10.41
CA LYS A 593 -4.27 69.87 -10.46
C LYS A 593 -4.71 70.20 -11.89
N LEU A 594 -3.77 70.41 -12.79
CA LEU A 594 -4.07 70.67 -14.21
C LEU A 594 -4.71 69.43 -14.86
N VAL A 595 -4.35 68.20 -14.43
CA VAL A 595 -4.99 66.97 -14.90
C VAL A 595 -6.48 66.96 -14.50
N ASN A 596 -6.78 67.32 -13.25
CA ASN A 596 -8.17 67.38 -12.76
C ASN A 596 -8.95 68.52 -13.47
N ASP A 597 -8.34 69.66 -13.64
CA ASP A 597 -8.97 70.79 -14.30
C ASP A 597 -9.27 70.55 -15.79
N LEU A 598 -8.42 69.80 -16.50
CA LEU A 598 -8.56 69.51 -17.93
C LEU A 598 -9.40 68.27 -18.24
N PHE A 599 -9.34 67.22 -17.40
CA PHE A 599 -9.91 65.89 -17.69
C PHE A 599 -10.96 65.44 -16.66
N GLY A 600 -11.19 66.22 -15.61
CA GLY A 600 -12.12 65.88 -14.53
C GLY A 600 -11.49 65.04 -13.42
N GLU A 601 -12.13 65.05 -12.22
CA GLU A 601 -11.67 64.36 -11.04
C GLU A 601 -11.60 62.83 -11.24
N ASP A 602 -12.56 62.23 -11.98
CA ASP A 602 -12.56 60.78 -12.27
C ASP A 602 -11.32 60.36 -13.07
N ALA A 603 -10.85 61.19 -13.99
CA ALA A 603 -9.64 60.92 -14.76
C ALA A 603 -8.38 61.06 -13.89
N GLY A 604 -8.35 62.05 -12.99
CA GLY A 604 -7.29 62.20 -11.99
C GLY A 604 -7.24 61.05 -11.02
N ASP A 605 -8.39 60.58 -10.52
CA ASP A 605 -8.50 59.40 -9.65
C ASP A 605 -8.02 58.13 -10.38
N GLY A 606 -8.42 57.93 -11.65
CA GLY A 606 -7.91 56.86 -12.49
C GLY A 606 -6.40 56.87 -12.66
N PHE A 607 -5.86 58.09 -12.82
CA PHE A 607 -4.42 58.28 -12.94
C PHE A 607 -3.67 58.00 -11.64
N LEU A 608 -4.18 58.43 -10.49
CA LEU A 608 -3.63 58.07 -9.17
C LEU A 608 -3.65 56.58 -8.89
N LYS A 609 -4.76 55.89 -9.27
CA LYS A 609 -4.82 54.42 -9.20
C LYS A 609 -3.76 53.76 -10.06
N PHE A 610 -3.57 54.23 -11.27
CA PHE A 610 -2.53 53.74 -12.16
C PHE A 610 -1.15 53.95 -11.56
N ILE A 611 -0.86 55.13 -11.00
CA ILE A 611 0.40 55.45 -10.30
C ILE A 611 0.66 54.45 -9.17
N GLY A 612 -0.34 54.19 -8.32
CA GLY A 612 -0.24 53.25 -7.22
C GLY A 612 0.13 51.85 -7.71
N LEU A 613 -0.55 51.35 -8.74
CA LEU A 613 -0.28 50.05 -9.36
C LEU A 613 1.13 49.94 -9.99
N GLU A 614 1.56 50.98 -10.69
CA GLU A 614 2.89 51.00 -11.31
C GLU A 614 4.02 51.13 -10.27
N LEU A 615 3.82 51.86 -9.20
CA LEU A 615 4.76 51.90 -8.07
C LEU A 615 4.93 50.53 -7.45
N GLU A 616 3.84 49.79 -7.16
CA GLU A 616 3.91 48.41 -6.65
C GLU A 616 4.61 47.44 -7.62
N LYS A 617 4.37 47.57 -8.94
CA LYS A 617 5.03 46.72 -9.95
C LYS A 617 6.50 46.97 -10.06
N ILE A 618 6.92 48.26 -10.07
CA ILE A 618 8.30 48.67 -10.33
C ILE A 618 9.18 48.50 -9.09
N PHE A 619 8.69 48.91 -7.94
CA PHE A 619 9.43 48.77 -6.69
C PHE A 619 9.28 47.40 -6.06
N GLY A 620 8.18 46.69 -6.27
CA GLY A 620 7.88 45.39 -5.71
C GLY A 620 7.00 45.47 -4.48
N ARG A 621 6.67 44.28 -3.89
CA ARG A 621 5.88 44.16 -2.66
C ARG A 621 6.68 43.60 -1.48
N ILE A 622 7.88 43.11 -1.74
CA ILE A 622 8.76 42.49 -0.75
C ILE A 622 9.90 43.46 -0.45
N ASP A 623 10.21 43.63 0.83
CA ASP A 623 11.24 44.50 1.36
C ASP A 623 11.13 45.98 0.91
N ILE A 624 9.88 46.47 0.81
CA ILE A 624 9.52 47.87 0.64
C ILE A 624 8.27 48.22 1.45
N VAL A 625 8.11 49.51 1.72
CA VAL A 625 6.87 50.09 2.24
C VAL A 625 6.50 51.29 1.38
N SER A 626 5.39 51.24 0.67
CA SER A 626 4.94 52.31 -0.22
C SER A 626 3.59 52.87 0.24
N CYS A 627 3.40 54.17 0.13
CA CYS A 627 2.15 54.83 0.48
C CYS A 627 1.80 55.98 -0.46
N ARG A 628 0.51 56.29 -0.50
CA ARG A 628 0.04 57.61 -0.92
C ARG A 628 0.10 58.51 0.28
N TYR A 629 1.03 59.42 0.27
CA TYR A 629 1.34 60.27 1.45
C TYR A 629 0.36 61.43 1.63
N GLU A 630 0.13 62.15 0.59
CA GLU A 630 -0.87 63.23 0.52
C GLU A 630 -1.22 63.52 -0.95
N ALA A 631 -2.51 63.69 -1.26
CA ALA A 631 -2.98 64.12 -2.59
C ALA A 631 -2.30 63.37 -3.78
N ASP A 632 -1.33 64.01 -4.41
CA ASP A 632 -0.52 63.54 -5.53
C ASP A 632 0.91 63.18 -5.14
N HIS A 633 1.17 63.03 -3.84
CA HIS A 633 2.47 62.67 -3.28
C HIS A 633 2.52 61.19 -2.85
N PHE A 634 3.58 60.50 -3.23
CA PHE A 634 3.85 59.12 -2.87
C PHE A 634 5.19 58.99 -2.16
N VAL A 635 5.25 58.10 -1.21
CA VAL A 635 6.49 57.83 -0.48
C VAL A 635 6.78 56.34 -0.48
N ILE A 636 8.04 56.00 -0.67
CA ILE A 636 8.53 54.63 -0.69
C ILE A 636 9.72 54.53 0.26
N LEU A 637 9.67 53.57 1.17
CA LEU A 637 10.80 53.17 2.00
C LEU A 637 11.35 51.87 1.44
N THR A 638 12.66 51.85 1.09
CA THR A 638 13.30 50.72 0.40
C THR A 638 14.72 50.49 0.89
N LEU A 639 15.24 49.27 0.65
CA LEU A 639 16.64 48.90 0.84
C LEU A 639 17.47 49.02 -0.44
N ASP A 640 16.86 49.43 -1.55
CA ASP A 640 17.59 49.62 -2.79
C ASP A 640 18.65 50.75 -2.66
N ASN A 641 19.80 50.56 -3.33
CA ASN A 641 20.79 51.59 -3.44
C ASN A 641 20.33 52.71 -4.39
N GLU A 642 21.06 53.84 -4.39
CA GLU A 642 20.70 55.04 -5.18
C GLU A 642 20.61 54.76 -6.68
N ASP A 643 21.54 53.97 -7.24
CA ASP A 643 21.53 53.63 -8.67
C ASP A 643 20.29 52.83 -9.09
N ARG A 644 19.87 51.85 -8.25
CA ARG A 644 18.66 51.08 -8.46
C ARG A 644 17.40 51.93 -8.33
N ILE A 645 17.38 52.80 -7.33
CA ILE A 645 16.26 53.73 -7.14
C ILE A 645 16.14 54.65 -8.36
N GLN A 646 17.25 55.20 -8.83
CA GLN A 646 17.27 56.08 -10.01
C GLN A 646 16.79 55.32 -11.27
N ALA A 647 17.23 54.09 -11.45
CA ALA A 647 16.76 53.24 -12.56
C ALA A 647 15.25 52.99 -12.49
N LYS A 648 14.74 52.68 -11.28
CA LYS A 648 13.30 52.43 -11.03
C LYS A 648 12.48 53.71 -11.24
N ILE A 649 12.96 54.86 -10.77
CA ILE A 649 12.32 56.16 -11.02
C ILE A 649 12.28 56.48 -12.51
N ASN A 650 13.37 56.30 -13.24
CA ASN A 650 13.41 56.53 -14.68
C ASN A 650 12.43 55.60 -15.42
N HIS A 651 12.36 54.35 -15.01
CA HIS A 651 11.36 53.41 -15.55
C HIS A 651 9.94 53.88 -15.25
N PHE A 652 9.67 54.28 -14.01
CA PHE A 652 8.38 54.79 -13.57
C PHE A 652 8.00 56.06 -14.39
N CYS A 653 8.90 57.02 -14.57
CA CYS A 653 8.65 58.19 -15.38
C CYS A 653 8.28 57.85 -16.83
N ASN A 654 8.94 56.82 -17.42
CA ASN A 654 8.58 56.39 -18.77
C ASN A 654 7.18 55.76 -18.79
N ARG A 655 6.83 54.95 -17.81
CA ARG A 655 5.49 54.36 -17.69
C ARG A 655 4.39 55.43 -17.51
N ILE A 656 4.68 56.48 -16.75
CA ILE A 656 3.75 57.60 -16.58
C ILE A 656 3.56 58.37 -17.89
N ARG A 657 4.60 58.59 -18.68
CA ARG A 657 4.50 59.23 -20.02
C ARG A 657 3.66 58.40 -20.99
N ASP A 658 3.69 57.11 -20.88
CA ASP A 658 2.91 56.21 -21.72
C ASP A 658 1.41 56.16 -21.32
N TYR A 659 1.05 56.74 -20.17
CA TYR A 659 -0.34 56.87 -19.77
C TYR A 659 -1.06 57.90 -20.62
N TYR A 660 -2.22 57.53 -21.17
CA TYR A 660 -2.95 58.30 -22.17
C TYR A 660 -3.58 59.57 -21.59
N LEU A 661 -2.78 60.56 -21.28
CA LEU A 661 -3.22 61.93 -21.00
C LEU A 661 -2.57 62.87 -22.05
N LYS A 662 -3.40 63.68 -22.69
CA LYS A 662 -2.93 64.65 -23.71
C LYS A 662 -2.13 65.83 -23.12
N THR A 663 -1.59 65.69 -21.91
CA THR A 663 -0.80 66.72 -21.24
C THR A 663 0.49 66.08 -20.70
N THR A 664 1.54 66.84 -20.60
CA THR A 664 2.83 66.44 -20.01
C THR A 664 2.70 66.55 -18.51
N VAL A 665 2.79 65.42 -17.85
CA VAL A 665 2.92 65.31 -16.41
C VAL A 665 4.39 65.13 -16.07
N GLU A 666 4.93 65.99 -15.23
CA GLU A 666 6.31 65.90 -14.75
C GLU A 666 6.31 65.29 -13.34
N ILE A 667 7.38 64.58 -13.02
CA ILE A 667 7.58 63.96 -11.73
C ILE A 667 8.82 64.52 -11.08
N SER A 668 8.69 65.03 -9.87
CA SER A 668 9.85 65.34 -9.04
C SER A 668 10.04 64.24 -8.00
N ALA A 669 11.27 63.75 -7.85
CA ALA A 669 11.59 62.72 -6.87
C ALA A 669 12.82 63.11 -6.06
N GLY A 670 12.70 63.00 -4.74
CA GLY A 670 13.80 63.21 -3.80
C GLY A 670 14.13 61.95 -3.01
N ILE A 671 15.42 61.68 -2.90
CA ILE A 671 15.94 60.49 -2.17
C ILE A 671 16.59 60.99 -0.88
N TYR A 672 16.22 60.38 0.24
CA TYR A 672 16.84 60.60 1.54
C TYR A 672 17.42 59.31 2.08
N GLU A 673 18.73 59.27 2.29
CA GLU A 673 19.43 58.14 2.94
C GLU A 673 19.26 58.25 4.45
N ILE A 674 18.74 57.17 5.06
CA ILE A 674 18.49 57.10 6.50
C ILE A 674 19.79 56.77 7.23
N ARG A 675 20.53 57.84 7.63
CA ARG A 675 21.77 57.69 8.40
C ARG A 675 21.53 57.69 9.92
N ASP A 676 20.41 58.28 10.38
CA ASP A 676 20.04 58.42 11.78
C ASP A 676 18.61 57.91 12.01
N ARG A 677 18.49 56.71 12.48
CA ARG A 677 17.23 55.99 12.71
C ARG A 677 16.49 56.48 13.98
N SER A 678 17.14 57.29 14.82
CA SER A 678 16.48 57.88 16.00
C SER A 678 15.44 58.94 15.65
N LYS A 679 15.50 59.48 14.44
CA LYS A 679 14.51 60.44 13.94
C LYS A 679 13.20 59.79 13.57
N SER A 680 12.11 60.51 13.71
CA SER A 680 10.81 60.01 13.28
C SER A 680 10.75 59.89 11.74
N LEU A 681 10.02 58.89 11.25
CA LEU A 681 9.77 58.72 9.80
C LEU A 681 9.20 59.98 9.16
N ARG A 682 8.40 60.78 9.88
CA ARG A 682 7.89 62.08 9.42
C ARG A 682 9.02 63.01 9.04
N ILE A 683 10.01 63.21 9.92
CA ILE A 683 11.17 64.06 9.64
C ILE A 683 11.99 63.54 8.45
N MET A 684 12.09 62.22 8.29
CA MET A 684 12.80 61.60 7.18
C MET A 684 12.07 61.84 5.84
N CYS A 685 10.73 61.73 5.84
CA CYS A 685 9.90 62.05 4.69
C CYS A 685 9.99 63.53 4.31
N ASP A 686 9.96 64.46 5.31
CA ASP A 686 10.10 65.89 5.09
C ASP A 686 11.45 66.22 4.44
N ARG A 687 12.53 65.52 4.78
CA ARG A 687 13.84 65.67 4.17
C ARG A 687 13.88 65.13 2.71
N ALA A 688 13.22 64.02 2.48
CA ALA A 688 13.09 63.50 1.11
C ALA A 688 12.23 64.43 0.24
N HIS A 689 11.20 65.05 0.82
CA HIS A 689 10.39 66.08 0.18
C HIS A 689 11.21 67.31 -0.16
N LEU A 690 12.01 67.86 0.78
CA LEU A 690 12.91 68.96 0.52
C LEU A 690 13.91 68.66 -0.61
N ALA A 691 14.40 67.44 -0.71
CA ALA A 691 15.26 67.02 -1.83
C ALA A 691 14.49 67.00 -3.16
N ALA A 692 13.24 66.57 -3.19
CA ALA A 692 12.39 66.68 -4.39
C ALA A 692 12.14 68.13 -4.79
N ASP A 693 11.85 69.04 -3.85
CA ASP A 693 11.59 70.43 -4.06
C ASP A 693 12.84 71.19 -4.54
N SER A 694 14.05 70.78 -4.18
CA SER A 694 15.29 71.40 -4.60
C SER A 694 15.54 71.33 -6.14
N ILE A 695 15.02 70.27 -6.74
CA ILE A 695 15.07 70.04 -8.19
C ILE A 695 14.15 71.04 -8.92
N LYS A 696 13.02 71.36 -8.34
CA LYS A 696 12.01 72.30 -8.83
C LYS A 696 12.57 73.70 -9.00
N LYS A 697 13.42 74.14 -8.08
CA LYS A 697 14.07 75.50 -8.11
C LYS A 697 15.18 75.64 -9.16
N ASN A 698 15.77 74.51 -9.58
CA ASN A 698 16.86 74.52 -10.58
C ASN A 698 16.38 74.47 -12.05
N HIS A 699 15.10 74.20 -12.29
CA HIS A 699 14.48 74.22 -13.61
C HIS A 699 13.67 75.48 -13.87
N MET A 700 13.69 76.46 -12.97
CA MET A 700 13.12 77.82 -13.15
C MET A 700 14.16 78.93 -13.43
N ILE A 701 15.34 78.58 -14.01
CA ILE A 701 16.29 79.61 -14.54
C ILE A 701 16.50 79.27 -16.00
#